data_5e359ce7d85c070e85647b658d2dfb78
#
_entry.id   5e359ce7d85c070e85647b658d2dfb78
#
_cell.length_a   1.000
_cell.length_b   1.000
_cell.length_c   1.000
_cell.angle_alpha   90.00
_cell.angle_beta   90.00
_cell.angle_gamma   90.00
#
_symmetry.space_group_name_H-M   'P 1'
#
loop_
_entity.id
_entity.type
_entity.pdbx_description
1 polymer ?
#
loop_
_entity_poly.entity_id
_entity_poly.type
_entity_poly.pdbx_seq_one_letter_code
_entity_poly.pdbx_strand_id
1 'polypeptide(L)'
;MSKNPDKTTPATANAGTEQNIAADVDEVMRKYDRESNTRIWSGWRAIVIKVFMACFAVYCICMTLFSTAMPEIRLPLFMGFIILAGFLNFPASKHHVRPNYLPWYDILLMLVGAACFFYFARNAMTMIRLATRIQPIHVVIGCIGILVLVELCRRCVGLPILVVAGLLVVYAFYNQLSYGASFYKALQNIIYKLFYTTSGVIGTPVSVCYTYIVLFIIFGAFLERTGIANFFISFANRLAGWSSGGPAKVAVISSALCGMVSGSSVGNTVTTGSFTIPMMKKTGYKPEFAGAVEAAASTGGQIMPPIMGAAAFLMAEYIGIPYAQVAVKAILPAILYFTGIFISVHLEAKKLGLNGIPRDQLPKWRLLARDCYLILPLILLVWLVSSGAKTMSHSAAYSILAAIAVGLVNFFMLRLQSAQTRTFRTVGKAALGAVGDSANSVFDSLEAGAKGAITVAVACAMAGIIAGCITVTGLASILINAVVQLAGNATFIGLILTMICCIILGMGVPTTANYCIMASTCAPILIKMGYPLVAAHFFVFYFGIVADITPPVALAAYAGSAIAKSNPMKTGINATKLAIAAFIVPFIFAYNPQMLFENVTSVFQVIQIVITALLGIFAVAAGLEGYILRTMHWPLRVLAVIGGLTLLIPGTVSDLIGLVIVAGIIALQIVQNKKAARETA
;
A
#
# COMPACT_ATOMS: atom_id res chain seq x y z
N MET A 1 -11.49 21.59 60.70
CA MET A 1 -10.80 20.47 60.08
C MET A 1 -11.32 20.33 58.64
N SER A 2 -10.63 20.99 57.73
CA SER A 2 -10.98 21.01 56.29
C SER A 2 -9.98 20.11 55.55
N LYS A 3 -10.45 19.06 54.89
CA LYS A 3 -9.64 18.19 54.01
C LYS A 3 -9.52 18.85 52.64
N ASN A 4 -8.28 19.15 52.23
CA ASN A 4 -7.88 19.54 50.90
C ASN A 4 -8.16 18.41 49.89
N PRO A 5 -8.70 18.67 48.68
CA PRO A 5 -8.72 17.70 47.60
C PRO A 5 -7.39 17.67 46.87
N ASP A 6 -6.97 16.44 46.56
CA ASP A 6 -5.77 16.05 45.85
C ASP A 6 -5.50 16.87 44.56
N LYS A 7 -4.33 17.43 44.48
CA LYS A 7 -3.71 17.92 43.24
C LYS A 7 -3.10 16.72 42.51
N THR A 8 -3.88 16.03 41.68
CA THR A 8 -3.33 15.14 40.67
C THR A 8 -2.67 15.98 39.57
N THR A 9 -1.37 15.84 39.42
CA THR A 9 -0.53 16.50 38.43
C THR A 9 -0.95 16.15 37.00
N PRO A 10 -0.96 17.10 36.04
CA PRO A 10 -1.41 16.87 34.65
C PRO A 10 -0.56 15.86 33.86
N ALA A 11 0.62 15.49 34.32
CA ALA A 11 1.52 14.56 33.65
C ALA A 11 1.07 13.08 33.72
N THR A 12 0.40 12.67 34.78
CA THR A 12 -0.07 11.27 34.95
C THR A 12 -1.39 10.99 34.20
N ALA A 13 -2.20 12.01 33.96
CA ALA A 13 -3.43 11.88 33.19
C ALA A 13 -3.17 11.70 31.67
N ASN A 14 -2.12 12.33 31.15
CA ASN A 14 -1.72 12.18 29.75
C ASN A 14 -1.12 10.80 29.45
N ALA A 15 -0.28 10.27 30.33
CA ALA A 15 0.36 8.96 30.14
C ALA A 15 -0.67 7.81 30.12
N GLY A 16 -1.72 7.87 30.94
CA GLY A 16 -2.81 6.88 30.91
C GLY A 16 -3.67 6.94 29.66
N THR A 17 -3.87 8.14 29.10
CA THR A 17 -4.64 8.34 27.88
C THR A 17 -3.86 7.87 26.64
N GLU A 18 -2.55 8.14 26.58
CA GLU A 18 -1.66 7.70 25.51
C GLU A 18 -1.50 6.17 25.50
N GLN A 19 -1.37 5.52 26.67
CA GLN A 19 -1.33 4.06 26.77
C GLN A 19 -2.64 3.40 26.35
N ASN A 20 -3.79 3.97 26.66
CA ASN A 20 -5.09 3.45 26.23
C ASN A 20 -5.27 3.60 24.70
N ILE A 21 -4.83 4.72 24.11
CA ILE A 21 -4.87 4.91 22.65
C ILE A 21 -3.95 3.92 21.96
N ALA A 22 -2.74 3.69 22.46
CA ALA A 22 -1.81 2.72 21.90
C ALA A 22 -2.36 1.28 21.96
N ALA A 23 -3.00 0.89 23.06
CA ALA A 23 -3.63 -0.42 23.19
C ALA A 23 -4.82 -0.61 22.24
N ASP A 24 -5.67 0.41 22.07
CA ASP A 24 -6.77 0.40 21.10
C ASP A 24 -6.26 0.31 19.65
N VAL A 25 -5.14 0.98 19.34
CA VAL A 25 -4.49 0.94 18.01
C VAL A 25 -3.93 -0.46 17.72
N ASP A 26 -3.22 -1.07 18.67
CA ASP A 26 -2.67 -2.43 18.52
C ASP A 26 -3.77 -3.49 18.34
N GLU A 27 -4.91 -3.33 19.00
CA GLU A 27 -6.05 -4.24 18.84
C GLU A 27 -6.66 -4.12 17.44
N VAL A 28 -6.82 -2.88 16.94
CA VAL A 28 -7.33 -2.62 15.58
C VAL A 28 -6.37 -3.17 14.53
N MET A 29 -5.06 -2.95 14.69
CA MET A 29 -4.04 -3.51 13.80
C MET A 29 -4.13 -5.03 13.72
N ARG A 30 -4.16 -5.73 14.84
CA ARG A 30 -4.28 -7.20 14.88
C ARG A 30 -5.56 -7.74 14.26
N LYS A 31 -6.65 -6.97 14.33
CA LYS A 31 -7.96 -7.38 13.81
C LYS A 31 -8.04 -7.25 12.28
N TYR A 32 -7.57 -6.14 11.73
CA TYR A 32 -7.76 -5.79 10.31
C TYR A 32 -6.50 -5.93 9.48
N ASP A 33 -5.31 -5.73 10.07
CA ASP A 33 -4.03 -5.97 9.43
C ASP A 33 -3.49 -7.35 9.79
N ARG A 34 -3.43 -8.24 8.81
CA ARG A 34 -2.91 -9.60 9.03
C ARG A 34 -1.41 -9.61 9.25
N GLU A 35 -0.70 -8.63 8.73
CA GLU A 35 0.74 -8.50 8.90
C GLU A 35 1.13 -8.21 10.35
N SER A 36 0.25 -7.53 11.09
CA SER A 36 0.43 -7.22 12.51
C SER A 36 0.06 -8.36 13.48
N ASN A 37 -0.50 -9.47 12.96
CA ASN A 37 -0.92 -10.60 13.81
C ASN A 37 0.26 -11.52 14.13
N THR A 38 1.25 -11.00 14.85
CA THR A 38 2.46 -11.72 15.26
C THR A 38 2.36 -12.28 16.67
N ARG A 39 3.20 -13.29 16.98
CA ARG A 39 3.34 -13.84 18.34
C ARG A 39 3.85 -12.79 19.31
N ILE A 40 3.42 -12.92 20.56
CA ILE A 40 3.87 -12.04 21.65
C ILE A 40 5.04 -12.73 22.34
N TRP A 41 6.20 -12.10 22.25
CA TRP A 41 7.40 -12.54 22.91
C TRP A 41 7.77 -11.58 24.03
N SER A 42 8.21 -12.08 25.18
CA SER A 42 8.63 -11.27 26.33
C SER A 42 9.90 -11.83 26.97
N GLY A 43 10.62 -10.97 27.72
CA GLY A 43 11.85 -11.33 28.39
C GLY A 43 12.98 -11.69 27.41
N TRP A 44 13.87 -12.60 27.82
CA TRP A 44 15.04 -12.99 27.04
C TRP A 44 14.69 -13.59 25.66
N ARG A 45 13.53 -14.28 25.54
CA ARG A 45 13.06 -14.86 24.27
C ARG A 45 12.78 -13.78 23.23
N ALA A 46 12.19 -12.66 23.65
CA ALA A 46 11.99 -11.52 22.76
C ALA A 46 13.33 -10.99 22.21
N ILE A 47 14.36 -10.91 23.06
CA ILE A 47 15.70 -10.46 22.65
C ILE A 47 16.31 -11.41 21.61
N VAL A 48 16.24 -12.72 21.84
CA VAL A 48 16.79 -13.73 20.90
C VAL A 48 16.10 -13.63 19.55
N ILE A 49 14.76 -13.51 19.53
CA ILE A 49 13.99 -13.41 18.28
C ILE A 49 14.27 -12.09 17.58
N LYS A 50 14.35 -10.99 18.33
CA LYS A 50 14.73 -9.67 17.78
C LYS A 50 16.11 -9.70 17.12
N VAL A 51 17.09 -10.33 17.78
CA VAL A 51 18.44 -10.51 17.20
C VAL A 51 18.40 -11.38 15.96
N PHE A 52 17.65 -12.50 15.97
CA PHE A 52 17.48 -13.36 14.80
C PHE A 52 16.87 -12.58 13.62
N MET A 53 15.82 -11.79 13.85
CA MET A 53 15.19 -10.98 12.83
C MET A 53 16.10 -9.89 12.31
N ALA A 54 16.85 -9.23 13.19
CA ALA A 54 17.84 -8.25 12.79
C ALA A 54 18.97 -8.88 11.94
N CYS A 55 19.47 -10.05 12.33
CA CYS A 55 20.45 -10.81 11.53
C CYS A 55 19.88 -11.20 10.16
N PHE A 56 18.62 -11.59 10.10
CA PHE A 56 17.94 -11.88 8.83
C PHE A 56 17.82 -10.63 7.95
N ALA A 57 17.45 -9.47 8.50
CA ALA A 57 17.44 -8.22 7.75
C ALA A 57 18.83 -7.85 7.21
N VAL A 58 19.86 -7.96 8.03
CA VAL A 58 21.26 -7.75 7.61
C VAL A 58 21.68 -8.74 6.53
N TYR A 59 21.33 -10.02 6.69
CA TYR A 59 21.53 -11.03 5.66
C TYR A 59 20.90 -10.62 4.33
N CYS A 60 19.64 -10.16 4.33
CA CYS A 60 18.96 -9.68 3.12
C CYS A 60 19.71 -8.51 2.48
N ILE A 61 20.14 -7.51 3.27
CA ILE A 61 20.91 -6.37 2.79
C ILE A 61 22.22 -6.82 2.15
N CYS A 62 23.00 -7.65 2.86
CA CYS A 62 24.30 -8.12 2.38
C CYS A 62 24.17 -8.98 1.11
N MET A 63 23.22 -9.91 1.10
CA MET A 63 23.01 -10.79 -0.05
C MET A 63 22.51 -10.05 -1.28
N THR A 64 21.68 -9.02 -1.10
CA THR A 64 21.20 -8.19 -2.22
C THR A 64 22.33 -7.34 -2.81
N LEU A 65 23.21 -6.81 -1.98
CA LEU A 65 24.27 -5.90 -2.42
C LEU A 65 25.51 -6.62 -2.98
N PHE A 66 25.86 -7.78 -2.42
CA PHE A 66 27.14 -8.41 -2.67
C PHE A 66 27.06 -9.80 -3.31
N SER A 67 25.90 -10.45 -3.34
CA SER A 67 25.80 -11.79 -3.89
C SER A 67 25.73 -11.79 -5.42
N THR A 68 26.63 -12.56 -6.04
CA THR A 68 26.66 -12.86 -7.48
C THR A 68 26.11 -14.25 -7.80
N ALA A 69 25.57 -14.97 -6.81
CA ALA A 69 25.03 -16.31 -7.00
C ALA A 69 23.83 -16.31 -7.95
N MET A 70 23.63 -17.44 -8.64
CA MET A 70 22.50 -17.63 -9.56
C MET A 70 21.15 -17.52 -8.82
N PRO A 71 20.08 -17.03 -9.50
CA PRO A 71 18.74 -16.93 -8.92
C PRO A 71 18.25 -18.24 -8.30
N GLU A 72 18.50 -19.37 -8.97
CA GLU A 72 18.09 -20.71 -8.54
C GLU A 72 18.78 -21.18 -7.25
N ILE A 73 19.82 -20.50 -6.79
CA ILE A 73 20.48 -20.76 -5.50
C ILE A 73 20.01 -19.75 -4.46
N ARG A 74 20.10 -18.46 -4.80
CA ARG A 74 19.85 -17.39 -3.82
C ARG A 74 18.37 -17.25 -3.42
N LEU A 75 17.43 -17.46 -4.38
CA LEU A 75 16.00 -17.32 -4.09
C LEU A 75 15.46 -18.44 -3.19
N PRO A 76 15.78 -19.73 -3.41
CA PRO A 76 15.42 -20.77 -2.45
C PRO A 76 16.06 -20.56 -1.08
N LEU A 77 17.33 -20.12 -1.01
CA LEU A 77 17.96 -19.77 0.27
C LEU A 77 17.17 -18.69 1.01
N PHE A 78 16.81 -17.62 0.33
CA PHE A 78 16.00 -16.55 0.86
C PHE A 78 14.64 -17.08 1.36
N MET A 79 13.93 -17.89 0.57
CA MET A 79 12.65 -18.47 0.96
C MET A 79 12.78 -19.43 2.14
N GLY A 80 13.87 -20.16 2.26
CA GLY A 80 14.15 -20.99 3.43
C GLY A 80 14.24 -20.18 4.72
N PHE A 81 14.94 -19.03 4.70
CA PHE A 81 14.97 -18.11 5.83
C PHE A 81 13.62 -17.43 6.10
N ILE A 82 12.86 -17.09 5.04
CA ILE A 82 11.49 -16.58 5.17
C ILE A 82 10.57 -17.58 5.90
N ILE A 83 10.70 -18.88 5.61
CA ILE A 83 9.91 -19.92 6.29
C ILE A 83 10.33 -20.02 7.75
N LEU A 84 11.62 -20.01 8.08
CA LEU A 84 12.10 -20.01 9.46
C LEU A 84 11.52 -18.82 10.23
N ALA A 85 11.70 -17.62 9.70
CA ALA A 85 11.23 -16.38 10.32
C ALA A 85 9.69 -16.31 10.39
N GLY A 86 9.00 -16.84 9.38
CA GLY A 86 7.55 -16.82 9.28
C GLY A 86 6.88 -17.67 10.36
N PHE A 87 7.24 -18.94 10.50
CA PHE A 87 6.65 -19.80 11.55
C PHE A 87 7.04 -19.35 12.95
N LEU A 88 8.18 -18.71 13.12
CA LEU A 88 8.60 -18.13 14.39
C LEU A 88 7.70 -16.96 14.81
N ASN A 89 7.25 -16.15 13.85
CA ASN A 89 6.49 -14.94 14.13
C ASN A 89 4.97 -15.11 14.00
N PHE A 90 4.46 -15.90 13.05
CA PHE A 90 3.03 -16.02 12.77
C PHE A 90 2.39 -17.26 13.41
N PRO A 91 1.41 -17.07 14.33
CA PRO A 91 0.72 -18.18 15.00
C PRO A 91 -0.28 -18.86 14.07
N ALA A 92 -0.61 -20.12 14.34
CA ALA A 92 -1.59 -20.90 13.57
C ALA A 92 -3.02 -20.37 13.71
N SER A 93 -3.37 -19.78 14.87
CA SER A 93 -4.70 -19.24 15.17
C SER A 93 -4.58 -17.84 15.78
N LYS A 94 -5.50 -16.95 15.38
CA LYS A 94 -5.60 -15.57 15.88
C LYS A 94 -6.13 -15.49 17.33
N HIS A 95 -6.98 -16.44 17.72
CA HIS A 95 -7.73 -16.37 18.98
C HIS A 95 -7.01 -16.95 20.20
N HIS A 96 -5.94 -17.74 20.01
CA HIS A 96 -5.24 -18.43 21.09
C HIS A 96 -3.73 -18.15 21.05
N VAL A 97 -3.35 -16.88 21.06
CA VAL A 97 -1.93 -16.49 21.12
C VAL A 97 -1.47 -16.52 22.59
N ARG A 98 -0.83 -17.62 23.00
CA ARG A 98 -0.16 -17.69 24.30
C ARG A 98 1.18 -16.98 24.24
N PRO A 99 1.49 -16.04 25.17
CA PRO A 99 2.79 -15.41 25.21
C PRO A 99 3.92 -16.43 25.39
N ASN A 100 5.04 -16.22 24.71
CA ASN A 100 6.24 -17.06 24.84
C ASN A 100 6.06 -18.56 24.51
N TYR A 101 5.05 -18.92 23.69
CA TYR A 101 4.76 -20.30 23.34
C TYR A 101 4.95 -20.59 21.86
N LEU A 102 5.79 -21.58 21.54
CA LEU A 102 5.97 -22.12 20.19
C LEU A 102 5.53 -23.60 20.21
N PRO A 103 4.44 -23.96 19.53
CA PRO A 103 3.98 -25.33 19.44
C PRO A 103 4.98 -26.22 18.71
N TRP A 104 5.06 -27.51 19.10
CA TRP A 104 5.98 -28.46 18.49
C TRP A 104 5.73 -28.67 17.00
N TYR A 105 4.47 -28.64 16.56
CA TYR A 105 4.12 -28.77 15.14
C TYR A 105 4.61 -27.56 14.31
N ASP A 106 4.70 -26.36 14.90
CA ASP A 106 5.26 -25.19 14.24
C ASP A 106 6.78 -25.31 14.09
N ILE A 107 7.46 -25.91 15.07
CA ILE A 107 8.89 -26.23 14.97
C ILE A 107 9.11 -27.24 13.84
N LEU A 108 8.27 -28.28 13.76
CA LEU A 108 8.36 -29.28 12.70
C LEU A 108 8.15 -28.65 11.30
N LEU A 109 7.09 -27.86 11.12
CA LEU A 109 6.78 -27.19 9.85
C LEU A 109 7.90 -26.21 9.47
N MET A 110 8.44 -25.48 10.43
CA MET A 110 9.55 -24.55 10.25
C MET A 110 10.81 -25.27 9.73
N LEU A 111 11.21 -26.36 10.41
CA LEU A 111 12.44 -27.09 10.05
C LEU A 111 12.29 -27.86 8.74
N VAL A 112 11.19 -28.59 8.56
CA VAL A 112 10.91 -29.36 7.35
C VAL A 112 10.76 -28.45 6.13
N GLY A 113 10.01 -27.37 6.27
CA GLY A 113 9.82 -26.40 5.18
C GLY A 113 11.15 -25.73 4.77
N ALA A 114 11.91 -25.24 5.74
CA ALA A 114 13.22 -24.65 5.45
C ALA A 114 14.18 -25.67 4.82
N ALA A 115 14.19 -26.92 5.31
CA ALA A 115 14.99 -28.00 4.73
C ALA A 115 14.65 -28.26 3.26
N CYS A 116 13.38 -28.23 2.86
CA CYS A 116 12.98 -28.39 1.46
C CYS A 116 13.58 -27.29 0.56
N PHE A 117 13.55 -26.04 1.00
CA PHE A 117 14.11 -24.92 0.23
C PHE A 117 15.65 -24.93 0.23
N PHE A 118 16.29 -25.26 1.36
CA PHE A 118 17.74 -25.40 1.42
C PHE A 118 18.25 -26.59 0.60
N TYR A 119 17.49 -27.69 0.58
CA TYR A 119 17.75 -28.82 -0.31
C TYR A 119 17.70 -28.38 -1.78
N PHE A 120 16.69 -27.62 -2.17
CA PHE A 120 16.59 -27.06 -3.51
C PHE A 120 17.81 -26.18 -3.82
N ALA A 121 18.15 -25.21 -2.96
CA ALA A 121 19.29 -24.33 -3.15
C ALA A 121 20.60 -25.09 -3.38
N ARG A 122 20.86 -26.15 -2.58
CA ARG A 122 22.06 -26.98 -2.70
C ARG A 122 22.10 -27.82 -3.99
N ASN A 123 20.94 -28.29 -4.44
CA ASN A 123 20.81 -29.15 -5.61
C ASN A 123 20.31 -28.43 -6.87
N ALA A 124 20.33 -27.09 -6.89
CA ALA A 124 19.74 -26.29 -7.97
C ALA A 124 20.28 -26.71 -9.36
N MET A 125 21.58 -26.90 -9.50
CA MET A 125 22.20 -27.34 -10.76
C MET A 125 21.73 -28.72 -11.20
N THR A 126 21.50 -29.62 -10.24
CA THR A 126 20.95 -30.96 -10.52
C THR A 126 19.51 -30.87 -11.00
N MET A 127 18.71 -30.02 -10.39
CA MET A 127 17.31 -29.78 -10.80
C MET A 127 17.22 -29.21 -12.22
N ILE A 128 18.08 -28.26 -12.57
CA ILE A 128 18.15 -27.70 -13.92
C ILE A 128 18.52 -28.79 -14.95
N ARG A 129 19.50 -29.64 -14.62
CA ARG A 129 19.93 -30.74 -15.52
C ARG A 129 18.86 -31.81 -15.72
N LEU A 130 18.14 -32.19 -14.64
CA LEU A 130 17.10 -33.23 -14.70
C LEU A 130 15.86 -32.73 -15.44
N ALA A 131 15.60 -31.44 -15.42
CA ALA A 131 14.41 -30.82 -16.01
C ALA A 131 13.11 -31.55 -15.57
N THR A 132 12.23 -31.91 -16.48
CA THR A 132 10.97 -32.61 -16.17
C THR A 132 11.16 -34.08 -15.72
N ARG A 133 12.41 -34.61 -15.71
CA ARG A 133 12.72 -36.00 -15.30
C ARG A 133 13.20 -36.08 -13.84
N ILE A 134 12.61 -35.28 -12.97
CA ILE A 134 12.93 -35.29 -11.53
C ILE A 134 12.56 -36.65 -10.90
N GLN A 135 13.37 -37.10 -9.93
CA GLN A 135 13.14 -38.36 -9.23
C GLN A 135 11.96 -38.24 -8.25
N PRO A 136 11.33 -39.37 -7.82
CA PRO A 136 10.22 -39.35 -6.86
C PRO A 136 10.52 -38.58 -5.56
N ILE A 137 11.75 -38.65 -5.06
CA ILE A 137 12.18 -37.90 -3.87
C ILE A 137 12.04 -36.40 -4.04
N HIS A 138 12.37 -35.85 -5.23
CA HIS A 138 12.25 -34.44 -5.50
C HIS A 138 10.78 -34.01 -5.60
N VAL A 139 9.90 -34.89 -6.13
CA VAL A 139 8.44 -34.64 -6.15
C VAL A 139 7.90 -34.51 -4.73
N VAL A 140 8.30 -35.43 -3.84
CA VAL A 140 7.88 -35.38 -2.42
C VAL A 140 8.38 -34.12 -1.75
N ILE A 141 9.66 -33.76 -1.91
CA ILE A 141 10.25 -32.54 -1.33
C ILE A 141 9.52 -31.29 -1.83
N GLY A 142 9.24 -31.20 -3.15
CA GLY A 142 8.53 -30.09 -3.74
C GLY A 142 7.09 -29.97 -3.24
N CYS A 143 6.38 -31.11 -3.11
CA CYS A 143 5.03 -31.13 -2.51
C CYS A 143 5.04 -30.62 -1.07
N ILE A 144 5.95 -31.10 -0.25
CA ILE A 144 6.07 -30.66 1.15
C ILE A 144 6.40 -29.18 1.21
N GLY A 145 7.36 -28.70 0.41
CA GLY A 145 7.75 -27.29 0.34
C GLY A 145 6.58 -26.37 -0.03
N ILE A 146 5.77 -26.75 -1.03
CA ILE A 146 4.56 -26.00 -1.42
C ILE A 146 3.51 -26.03 -0.30
N LEU A 147 3.23 -27.19 0.32
CA LEU A 147 2.24 -27.30 1.39
C LEU A 147 2.62 -26.45 2.61
N VAL A 148 3.90 -26.45 3.01
CA VAL A 148 4.39 -25.63 4.12
C VAL A 148 4.28 -24.13 3.76
N LEU A 149 4.56 -23.75 2.52
CA LEU A 149 4.39 -22.38 2.04
C LEU A 149 2.91 -21.96 2.05
N VAL A 150 2.00 -22.83 1.62
CA VAL A 150 0.55 -22.62 1.67
C VAL A 150 0.08 -22.39 3.10
N GLU A 151 0.57 -23.22 4.06
CA GLU A 151 0.23 -23.04 5.48
C GLU A 151 0.78 -21.73 6.03
N LEU A 152 1.99 -21.35 5.69
CA LEU A 152 2.53 -20.04 6.10
C LEU A 152 1.73 -18.88 5.49
N CYS A 153 1.36 -18.98 4.22
CA CYS A 153 0.53 -17.99 3.54
C CYS A 153 -0.86 -17.85 4.22
N ARG A 154 -1.47 -18.97 4.62
CA ARG A 154 -2.74 -18.95 5.37
C ARG A 154 -2.63 -18.11 6.65
N ARG A 155 -1.48 -18.14 7.31
CA ARG A 155 -1.24 -17.44 8.58
C ARG A 155 -0.97 -15.94 8.38
N CYS A 156 -0.11 -15.56 7.46
CA CYS A 156 0.36 -14.18 7.31
C CYS A 156 -0.39 -13.37 6.24
N VAL A 157 -0.83 -14.01 5.14
CA VAL A 157 -1.53 -13.33 4.03
C VAL A 157 -3.05 -13.58 4.10
N GLY A 158 -3.46 -14.85 4.17
CA GLY A 158 -4.85 -15.26 4.38
C GLY A 158 -5.43 -16.16 3.29
N LEU A 159 -6.74 -16.42 3.41
CA LEU A 159 -7.44 -17.38 2.57
C LEU A 159 -7.69 -16.95 1.11
N PRO A 160 -7.96 -15.66 0.78
CA PRO A 160 -8.37 -15.31 -0.58
C PRO A 160 -7.36 -15.75 -1.66
N ILE A 161 -6.09 -15.45 -1.47
CA ILE A 161 -5.04 -15.84 -2.41
C ILE A 161 -4.89 -17.38 -2.51
N LEU A 162 -5.11 -18.10 -1.41
CA LEU A 162 -5.04 -19.55 -1.38
C LEU A 162 -6.18 -20.21 -2.14
N VAL A 163 -7.39 -19.63 -2.09
CA VAL A 163 -8.53 -20.10 -2.87
C VAL A 163 -8.23 -19.96 -4.36
N VAL A 164 -7.73 -18.80 -4.78
CA VAL A 164 -7.36 -18.57 -6.19
C VAL A 164 -6.25 -19.52 -6.62
N ALA A 165 -5.17 -19.63 -5.83
CA ALA A 165 -4.07 -20.54 -6.14
C ALA A 165 -4.51 -22.00 -6.17
N GLY A 166 -5.33 -22.44 -5.22
CA GLY A 166 -5.87 -23.81 -5.15
C GLY A 166 -6.72 -24.15 -6.36
N LEU A 167 -7.65 -23.28 -6.76
CA LEU A 167 -8.47 -23.47 -7.97
C LEU A 167 -7.61 -23.59 -9.22
N LEU A 168 -6.57 -22.75 -9.34
CA LEU A 168 -5.68 -22.79 -10.51
C LEU A 168 -4.78 -24.02 -10.52
N VAL A 169 -4.32 -24.51 -9.36
CA VAL A 169 -3.57 -25.76 -9.26
C VAL A 169 -4.45 -26.94 -9.65
N VAL A 170 -5.69 -27.01 -9.17
CA VAL A 170 -6.67 -28.05 -9.57
C VAL A 170 -6.93 -27.98 -11.07
N TYR A 171 -7.13 -26.78 -11.61
CA TYR A 171 -7.30 -26.60 -13.05
C TYR A 171 -6.07 -27.04 -13.85
N ALA A 172 -4.86 -26.76 -13.37
CA ALA A 172 -3.63 -27.21 -14.01
C ALA A 172 -3.51 -28.74 -14.03
N PHE A 173 -3.93 -29.40 -12.94
CA PHE A 173 -4.03 -30.87 -12.92
C PHE A 173 -5.04 -31.40 -13.91
N TYR A 174 -6.26 -30.84 -13.92
CA TYR A 174 -7.30 -31.22 -14.85
C TYR A 174 -6.83 -31.08 -16.32
N ASN A 175 -6.18 -29.96 -16.62
CA ASN A 175 -5.65 -29.69 -17.96
C ASN A 175 -4.60 -30.73 -18.38
N GLN A 176 -3.62 -31.07 -17.51
CA GLN A 176 -2.61 -32.10 -17.79
C GLN A 176 -3.22 -33.48 -17.99
N LEU A 177 -4.23 -33.85 -17.19
CA LEU A 177 -4.94 -35.14 -17.34
C LEU A 177 -5.75 -35.21 -18.64
N SER A 178 -6.39 -34.11 -19.04
CA SER A 178 -7.16 -34.00 -20.29
C SER A 178 -6.29 -34.20 -21.55
N TYR A 179 -4.99 -33.85 -21.44
CA TYR A 179 -4.01 -34.11 -22.49
C TYR A 179 -3.40 -35.53 -22.43
N GLY A 180 -3.97 -36.45 -21.65
CA GLY A 180 -3.56 -37.84 -21.57
C GLY A 180 -2.36 -38.16 -20.70
N ALA A 181 -1.92 -37.23 -19.85
CA ALA A 181 -0.85 -37.49 -18.88
C ALA A 181 -1.37 -38.41 -17.75
N SER A 182 -0.56 -39.40 -17.33
CA SER A 182 -0.88 -40.15 -16.11
C SER A 182 -0.82 -39.23 -14.88
N PHE A 183 -1.56 -39.54 -13.83
CA PHE A 183 -1.62 -38.73 -12.60
C PHE A 183 -0.24 -38.41 -12.04
N TYR A 184 0.65 -39.42 -11.96
CA TYR A 184 2.01 -39.25 -11.48
C TYR A 184 2.82 -38.30 -12.37
N LYS A 185 2.68 -38.42 -13.69
CA LYS A 185 3.39 -37.58 -14.66
C LYS A 185 2.89 -36.13 -14.61
N ALA A 186 1.57 -35.94 -14.43
CA ALA A 186 0.99 -34.63 -14.21
C ALA A 186 1.53 -33.98 -12.91
N LEU A 187 1.56 -34.75 -11.80
CA LEU A 187 2.11 -34.30 -10.54
C LEU A 187 3.60 -33.91 -10.67
N GLN A 188 4.40 -34.76 -11.30
CA GLN A 188 5.83 -34.54 -11.54
C GLN A 188 6.06 -33.24 -12.33
N ASN A 189 5.31 -33.02 -13.41
CA ASN A 189 5.45 -31.82 -14.25
C ASN A 189 5.01 -30.55 -13.52
N ILE A 190 3.91 -30.60 -12.78
CA ILE A 190 3.40 -29.45 -12.06
C ILE A 190 4.33 -29.07 -10.91
N ILE A 191 4.79 -30.05 -10.11
CA ILE A 191 5.71 -29.80 -9.02
C ILE A 191 7.05 -29.28 -9.54
N TYR A 192 7.59 -29.86 -10.63
CA TYR A 192 8.79 -29.34 -11.23
C TYR A 192 8.64 -27.87 -11.62
N LYS A 193 7.58 -27.53 -12.35
CA LYS A 193 7.33 -26.14 -12.81
C LYS A 193 7.06 -25.17 -11.69
N LEU A 194 6.25 -25.57 -10.70
CA LEU A 194 5.85 -24.66 -9.61
C LEU A 194 6.90 -24.50 -8.53
N PHE A 195 7.72 -25.53 -8.23
CA PHE A 195 8.69 -25.47 -7.13
C PHE A 195 10.13 -25.26 -7.59
N TYR A 196 10.57 -25.95 -8.66
CA TYR A 196 11.97 -25.98 -9.04
C TYR A 196 12.35 -25.05 -10.20
N THR A 197 11.44 -24.26 -10.72
CA THR A 197 11.73 -23.31 -11.81
C THR A 197 11.37 -21.88 -11.45
N THR A 198 11.94 -20.95 -12.20
CA THR A 198 11.63 -19.50 -12.11
C THR A 198 10.24 -19.14 -12.63
N SER A 199 9.44 -20.11 -13.06
CA SER A 199 8.02 -19.91 -13.45
C SER A 199 7.03 -20.16 -12.31
N GLY A 200 7.52 -20.53 -11.10
CA GLY A 200 6.70 -20.86 -9.93
C GLY A 200 7.05 -20.05 -8.69
N VAL A 201 7.24 -20.76 -7.57
CA VAL A 201 7.52 -20.14 -6.26
C VAL A 201 8.70 -19.17 -6.31
N ILE A 202 9.79 -19.51 -6.98
CA ILE A 202 10.98 -18.65 -7.14
C ILE A 202 10.92 -17.77 -8.41
N GLY A 203 9.71 -17.46 -8.87
CA GLY A 203 9.47 -16.66 -10.07
C GLY A 203 9.84 -15.18 -9.91
N THR A 204 9.53 -14.40 -10.95
CA THR A 204 9.76 -12.95 -11.00
C THR A 204 9.31 -12.22 -9.73
N PRO A 205 8.13 -12.52 -9.13
CA PRO A 205 7.71 -11.80 -7.93
C PRO A 205 8.68 -11.97 -6.75
N VAL A 206 9.17 -13.19 -6.51
CA VAL A 206 10.13 -13.46 -5.42
C VAL A 206 11.49 -12.89 -5.75
N SER A 207 11.91 -12.93 -7.03
CA SER A 207 13.16 -12.32 -7.47
C SER A 207 13.19 -10.82 -7.21
N VAL A 208 12.11 -10.10 -7.56
CA VAL A 208 11.96 -8.66 -7.31
C VAL A 208 11.87 -8.36 -5.81
N CYS A 209 11.15 -9.21 -5.06
CA CYS A 209 11.06 -9.09 -3.61
C CYS A 209 12.44 -9.15 -2.97
N TYR A 210 13.24 -10.14 -3.32
CA TYR A 210 14.60 -10.30 -2.84
C TYR A 210 15.53 -9.14 -3.27
N THR A 211 15.45 -8.68 -4.52
CA THR A 211 16.40 -7.72 -5.08
C THR A 211 16.13 -6.27 -4.65
N TYR A 212 14.88 -5.89 -4.50
CA TYR A 212 14.49 -4.51 -4.25
C TYR A 212 13.56 -4.35 -3.04
N ILE A 213 12.45 -5.08 -3.01
CA ILE A 213 11.34 -4.80 -2.11
C ILE A 213 11.76 -4.90 -0.65
N VAL A 214 12.53 -5.93 -0.28
CA VAL A 214 12.99 -6.12 1.10
C VAL A 214 13.80 -4.91 1.60
N LEU A 215 14.69 -4.36 0.77
CA LEU A 215 15.46 -3.17 1.13
C LEU A 215 14.59 -1.94 1.34
N PHE A 216 13.56 -1.75 0.50
CA PHE A 216 12.64 -0.63 0.64
C PHE A 216 11.70 -0.78 1.84
N ILE A 217 11.29 -2.00 2.18
CA ILE A 217 10.53 -2.26 3.42
C ILE A 217 11.40 -1.94 4.65
N ILE A 218 12.65 -2.37 4.66
CA ILE A 218 13.61 -2.04 5.72
C ILE A 218 13.81 -0.52 5.78
N PHE A 219 14.01 0.15 4.65
CA PHE A 219 14.13 1.61 4.59
C PHE A 219 12.89 2.32 5.16
N GLY A 220 11.69 1.88 4.78
CA GLY A 220 10.42 2.38 5.33
C GLY A 220 10.36 2.26 6.85
N ALA A 221 10.74 1.09 7.40
CA ALA A 221 10.79 0.85 8.84
C ALA A 221 11.80 1.77 9.57
N PHE A 222 12.93 2.09 8.95
CA PHE A 222 13.87 3.09 9.47
C PHE A 222 13.28 4.50 9.44
N LEU A 223 12.68 4.90 8.31
CA LEU A 223 12.07 6.23 8.18
C LEU A 223 10.97 6.46 9.21
N GLU A 224 10.10 5.48 9.41
CA GLU A 224 8.98 5.59 10.35
C GLU A 224 9.47 5.90 11.77
N ARG A 225 10.60 5.32 12.18
CA ARG A 225 11.21 5.54 13.51
C ARG A 225 12.02 6.83 13.63
N THR A 226 12.33 7.53 12.54
CA THR A 226 12.98 8.84 12.59
C THR A 226 12.06 9.96 13.10
N GLY A 227 10.73 9.70 13.20
CA GLY A 227 9.73 10.71 13.55
C GLY A 227 9.19 11.50 12.36
N ILE A 228 9.48 11.07 11.13
CA ILE A 228 9.03 11.74 9.89
C ILE A 228 7.50 11.85 9.82
N ALA A 229 6.74 10.87 10.34
CA ALA A 229 5.29 10.90 10.35
C ALA A 229 4.74 12.11 11.13
N ASN A 230 5.29 12.42 12.29
CA ASN A 230 4.91 13.60 13.07
C ASN A 230 5.23 14.91 12.34
N PHE A 231 6.36 14.93 11.62
CA PHE A 231 6.71 16.05 10.75
C PHE A 231 5.68 16.24 9.62
N PHE A 232 5.29 15.17 8.95
CA PHE A 232 4.29 15.21 7.87
C PHE A 232 2.92 15.68 8.36
N ILE A 233 2.46 15.21 9.51
CA ILE A 233 1.21 15.67 10.14
C ILE A 233 1.30 17.16 10.49
N SER A 234 2.41 17.60 11.07
CA SER A 234 2.64 19.00 11.41
C SER A 234 2.71 19.88 10.17
N PHE A 235 3.36 19.42 9.12
CA PHE A 235 3.43 20.10 7.83
C PHE A 235 2.04 20.23 7.19
N ALA A 236 1.27 19.14 7.15
CA ALA A 236 -0.09 19.13 6.63
C ALA A 236 -1.02 20.07 7.42
N ASN A 237 -0.90 20.08 8.76
CA ASN A 237 -1.62 21.01 9.63
C ASN A 237 -1.30 22.47 9.27
N ARG A 238 -0.05 22.81 9.04
CA ARG A 238 0.34 24.17 8.67
C ARG A 238 -0.18 24.58 7.31
N LEU A 239 -0.19 23.62 6.35
CA LEU A 239 -0.57 23.87 4.96
C LEU A 239 -2.09 24.06 4.81
N ALA A 240 -2.89 23.19 5.40
CA ALA A 240 -4.34 23.11 5.14
C ALA A 240 -5.23 23.26 6.38
N GLY A 241 -4.68 23.18 7.60
CA GLY A 241 -5.46 23.15 8.83
C GLY A 241 -6.33 24.38 9.08
N TRP A 242 -5.92 25.56 8.62
CA TRP A 242 -6.66 26.81 8.76
C TRP A 242 -7.88 26.94 7.86
N SER A 243 -7.94 26.14 6.80
CA SER A 243 -9.04 26.22 5.82
C SER A 243 -10.31 25.53 6.29
N SER A 244 -11.46 25.87 5.69
CA SER A 244 -12.74 25.18 5.96
C SER A 244 -12.55 23.66 5.83
N GLY A 245 -12.95 22.91 6.88
CA GLY A 245 -12.74 21.48 6.94
C GLY A 245 -11.27 21.07 7.13
N GLY A 246 -10.45 21.95 7.71
CA GLY A 246 -9.01 21.77 7.91
C GLY A 246 -8.58 20.38 8.36
N PRO A 247 -9.12 19.81 9.46
CA PRO A 247 -8.74 18.48 9.94
C PRO A 247 -8.85 17.36 8.91
N ALA A 248 -9.88 17.35 8.08
CA ALA A 248 -10.02 16.32 7.05
C ALA A 248 -9.05 16.54 5.88
N LYS A 249 -8.77 17.80 5.50
CA LYS A 249 -7.73 18.11 4.51
C LYS A 249 -6.33 17.76 5.01
N VAL A 250 -6.09 17.97 6.30
CA VAL A 250 -4.85 17.54 6.97
C VAL A 250 -4.72 16.02 6.88
N ALA A 251 -5.79 15.27 7.16
CA ALA A 251 -5.80 13.83 7.01
C ALA A 251 -5.41 13.41 5.59
N VAL A 252 -6.01 14.02 4.55
CA VAL A 252 -5.69 13.72 3.14
C VAL A 252 -4.20 13.95 2.83
N ILE A 253 -3.65 15.10 3.22
CA ILE A 253 -2.25 15.44 2.92
C ILE A 253 -1.28 14.59 3.75
N SER A 254 -1.53 14.42 5.06
CA SER A 254 -0.63 13.63 5.92
C SER A 254 -0.63 12.16 5.52
N SER A 255 -1.80 11.58 5.19
CA SER A 255 -1.88 10.20 4.73
C SER A 255 -1.26 9.99 3.35
N ALA A 256 -1.33 10.99 2.45
CA ALA A 256 -0.58 10.95 1.19
C ALA A 256 0.93 10.86 1.45
N LEU A 257 1.46 11.72 2.34
CA LEU A 257 2.88 11.78 2.67
C LEU A 257 3.37 10.57 3.47
N CYS A 258 2.59 10.07 4.43
CA CYS A 258 2.93 8.87 5.19
C CYS A 258 2.77 7.61 4.34
N GLY A 259 1.70 7.52 3.54
CA GLY A 259 1.38 6.38 2.71
C GLY A 259 2.41 6.13 1.61
N MET A 260 3.04 7.18 1.06
CA MET A 260 4.12 7.02 0.09
C MET A 260 5.35 6.31 0.67
N VAL A 261 5.49 6.28 2.00
CA VAL A 261 6.58 5.61 2.71
C VAL A 261 6.18 4.21 3.17
N SER A 262 4.99 4.06 3.77
CA SER A 262 4.52 2.80 4.36
C SER A 262 4.11 1.76 3.30
N GLY A 263 3.54 2.19 2.19
CA GLY A 263 3.08 1.30 1.12
C GLY A 263 1.92 0.37 1.49
N SER A 264 1.33 0.51 2.69
CA SER A 264 0.19 -0.28 3.18
C SER A 264 -1.01 0.62 3.45
N SER A 265 -2.16 0.34 2.82
CA SER A 265 -3.41 1.07 3.05
C SER A 265 -3.92 0.95 4.48
N VAL A 266 -3.94 -0.27 5.01
CA VAL A 266 -4.41 -0.56 6.37
C VAL A 266 -3.45 -0.01 7.41
N GLY A 267 -2.14 -0.27 7.27
CA GLY A 267 -1.11 0.23 8.17
C GLY A 267 -1.13 1.75 8.25
N ASN A 268 -1.20 2.44 7.11
CA ASN A 268 -1.28 3.90 7.06
C ASN A 268 -2.58 4.43 7.70
N THR A 269 -3.75 3.80 7.39
CA THR A 269 -5.04 4.17 8.01
C THR A 269 -4.99 4.09 9.52
N VAL A 270 -4.30 3.11 10.09
CA VAL A 270 -4.21 2.97 11.55
C VAL A 270 -3.21 3.98 12.12
N THR A 271 -2.05 4.13 11.52
CA THR A 271 -0.99 5.02 12.00
C THR A 271 -1.42 6.48 11.99
N THR A 272 -1.84 7.00 10.84
CA THR A 272 -2.27 8.40 10.70
C THR A 272 -3.67 8.63 11.27
N GLY A 273 -4.56 7.66 11.09
CA GLY A 273 -5.95 7.74 11.52
C GLY A 273 -6.14 7.76 13.04
N SER A 274 -5.19 7.21 13.80
CA SER A 274 -5.19 7.32 15.26
C SER A 274 -5.18 8.79 15.75
N PHE A 275 -4.62 9.70 14.97
CA PHE A 275 -4.57 11.13 15.24
C PHE A 275 -5.63 11.92 14.48
N THR A 276 -5.78 11.64 13.18
CA THR A 276 -6.61 12.45 12.28
C THR A 276 -8.10 12.18 12.47
N ILE A 277 -8.52 10.93 12.69
CA ILE A 277 -9.94 10.57 12.89
C ILE A 277 -10.52 11.23 14.14
N PRO A 278 -9.89 11.15 15.35
CA PRO A 278 -10.36 11.90 16.51
C PRO A 278 -10.42 13.42 16.28
N MET A 279 -9.45 13.97 15.55
CA MET A 279 -9.40 15.40 15.21
C MET A 279 -10.58 15.79 14.30
N MET A 280 -10.92 15.02 13.29
CA MET A 280 -12.07 15.23 12.42
C MET A 280 -13.38 15.13 13.19
N LYS A 281 -13.55 14.14 14.07
CA LYS A 281 -14.74 13.97 14.90
C LYS A 281 -14.95 15.16 15.85
N LYS A 282 -13.89 15.68 16.48
CA LYS A 282 -13.96 16.87 17.35
C LYS A 282 -14.40 18.12 16.58
N THR A 283 -14.15 18.20 15.28
CA THR A 283 -14.52 19.34 14.44
C THR A 283 -15.98 19.24 13.93
N GLY A 284 -16.65 18.08 14.11
CA GLY A 284 -18.07 17.90 13.74
C GLY A 284 -18.32 17.00 12.54
N TYR A 285 -17.29 16.33 12.00
CA TYR A 285 -17.51 15.31 10.99
C TYR A 285 -18.15 14.05 11.59
N LYS A 286 -19.03 13.42 10.80
CA LYS A 286 -19.62 12.13 11.18
C LYS A 286 -18.54 11.06 11.30
N PRO A 287 -18.62 10.15 12.28
CA PRO A 287 -17.60 9.09 12.47
C PRO A 287 -17.36 8.25 11.22
N GLU A 288 -18.43 7.87 10.49
CA GLU A 288 -18.32 7.08 9.26
C GLU A 288 -17.58 7.85 8.16
N PHE A 289 -17.77 9.16 8.06
CA PHE A 289 -17.09 10.00 7.10
C PHE A 289 -15.62 10.20 7.47
N ALA A 290 -15.31 10.43 8.75
CA ALA A 290 -13.95 10.60 9.23
C ALA A 290 -13.10 9.33 8.99
N GLY A 291 -13.64 8.14 9.29
CA GLY A 291 -12.98 6.88 8.98
C GLY A 291 -12.81 6.65 7.47
N ALA A 292 -13.78 7.09 6.66
CA ALA A 292 -13.75 6.97 5.22
C ALA A 292 -12.70 7.88 4.56
N VAL A 293 -12.57 9.14 5.02
CA VAL A 293 -11.54 10.08 4.53
C VAL A 293 -10.15 9.50 4.74
N GLU A 294 -9.89 8.99 5.94
CA GLU A 294 -8.61 8.42 6.28
C GLU A 294 -8.29 7.17 5.44
N ALA A 295 -9.25 6.25 5.32
CA ALA A 295 -9.09 5.05 4.53
C ALA A 295 -8.84 5.34 3.03
N ALA A 296 -9.62 6.26 2.45
CA ALA A 296 -9.44 6.68 1.07
C ALA A 296 -8.06 7.34 0.84
N ALA A 297 -7.66 8.27 1.71
CA ALA A 297 -6.37 8.93 1.61
C ALA A 297 -5.20 7.95 1.79
N SER A 298 -5.28 7.04 2.75
CA SER A 298 -4.27 6.01 3.02
C SER A 298 -4.09 5.05 1.84
N THR A 299 -5.20 4.66 1.19
CA THR A 299 -5.15 3.81 0.00
C THR A 299 -4.43 4.50 -1.15
N GLY A 300 -4.67 5.80 -1.36
CA GLY A 300 -3.97 6.60 -2.34
C GLY A 300 -2.46 6.73 -2.09
N GLY A 301 -2.00 6.56 -0.87
CA GLY A 301 -0.57 6.55 -0.55
C GLY A 301 0.23 5.52 -1.33
N GLN A 302 -0.39 4.39 -1.70
CA GLN A 302 0.25 3.32 -2.47
C GLN A 302 0.53 3.69 -3.94
N ILE A 303 -0.14 4.71 -4.48
CA ILE A 303 0.11 5.23 -5.83
C ILE A 303 0.92 6.54 -5.81
N MET A 304 1.22 7.07 -4.62
CA MET A 304 1.93 8.34 -4.49
C MET A 304 3.45 8.12 -4.57
N PRO A 305 4.13 8.69 -5.58
CA PRO A 305 5.60 8.67 -5.62
C PRO A 305 6.21 9.36 -4.39
N PRO A 306 7.44 9.02 -3.97
CA PRO A 306 8.45 8.27 -4.73
C PRO A 306 8.51 6.76 -4.46
N ILE A 307 7.91 6.18 -3.40
CA ILE A 307 8.09 4.75 -3.09
C ILE A 307 6.93 3.91 -3.61
N MET A 308 5.68 4.39 -3.54
CA MET A 308 4.48 3.78 -4.14
C MET A 308 4.17 2.35 -3.66
N GLY A 309 4.78 1.91 -2.55
CA GLY A 309 4.69 0.51 -2.10
C GLY A 309 5.42 -0.50 -2.99
N ALA A 310 5.39 -1.76 -2.55
CA ALA A 310 6.16 -2.85 -3.18
C ALA A 310 5.69 -3.20 -4.60
N ALA A 311 4.43 -2.99 -4.93
CA ALA A 311 3.83 -3.34 -6.22
C ALA A 311 4.41 -2.54 -7.39
N ALA A 312 4.84 -1.29 -7.17
CA ALA A 312 5.40 -0.46 -8.23
C ALA A 312 6.79 -0.95 -8.71
N PHE A 313 7.55 -1.61 -7.84
CA PHE A 313 8.81 -2.25 -8.25
C PHE A 313 8.56 -3.46 -9.15
N LEU A 314 7.51 -4.24 -8.82
CA LEU A 314 7.06 -5.32 -9.69
C LEU A 314 6.56 -4.79 -11.04
N MET A 315 5.84 -3.66 -11.02
CA MET A 315 5.39 -3.01 -12.25
C MET A 315 6.56 -2.63 -13.16
N ALA A 316 7.62 -2.04 -12.62
CA ALA A 316 8.82 -1.70 -13.36
C ALA A 316 9.44 -2.93 -14.04
N GLU A 317 9.52 -4.05 -13.33
CA GLU A 317 10.04 -5.32 -13.86
C GLU A 317 9.13 -5.93 -14.93
N TYR A 318 7.79 -5.97 -14.71
CA TYR A 318 6.84 -6.52 -15.69
C TYR A 318 6.77 -5.69 -16.97
N ILE A 319 6.89 -4.37 -16.86
CA ILE A 319 6.88 -3.46 -18.02
C ILE A 319 8.25 -3.40 -18.69
N GLY A 320 9.33 -3.69 -17.95
CA GLY A 320 10.71 -3.63 -18.45
C GLY A 320 11.25 -2.20 -18.56
N ILE A 321 10.79 -1.27 -17.69
CA ILE A 321 11.28 0.11 -17.64
C ILE A 321 11.89 0.43 -16.27
N PRO A 322 12.84 1.40 -16.18
CA PRO A 322 13.39 1.83 -14.91
C PRO A 322 12.31 2.34 -13.95
N TYR A 323 12.43 2.00 -12.67
CA TYR A 323 11.48 2.43 -11.64
C TYR A 323 11.25 3.95 -11.60
N ALA A 324 12.31 4.75 -11.82
CA ALA A 324 12.20 6.21 -11.88
C ALA A 324 11.18 6.67 -12.93
N GLN A 325 11.09 5.98 -14.07
CA GLN A 325 10.10 6.28 -15.09
C GLN A 325 8.69 5.91 -14.65
N VAL A 326 8.51 4.77 -13.96
CA VAL A 326 7.22 4.39 -13.36
C VAL A 326 6.77 5.46 -12.36
N ALA A 327 7.67 5.91 -11.48
CA ALA A 327 7.38 6.95 -10.51
C ALA A 327 6.96 8.28 -11.16
N VAL A 328 7.67 8.73 -12.20
CA VAL A 328 7.31 9.95 -12.93
C VAL A 328 5.93 9.82 -13.58
N LYS A 329 5.64 8.67 -14.21
CA LYS A 329 4.35 8.40 -14.85
C LYS A 329 3.18 8.37 -13.86
N ALA A 330 3.43 8.02 -12.60
CA ALA A 330 2.43 7.99 -11.54
C ALA A 330 2.05 9.38 -10.99
N ILE A 331 2.87 10.43 -11.20
CA ILE A 331 2.69 11.75 -10.56
C ILE A 331 1.32 12.36 -10.88
N LEU A 332 0.98 12.49 -12.16
CA LEU A 332 -0.29 13.13 -12.55
C LEU A 332 -1.52 12.33 -12.09
N PRO A 333 -1.58 11.01 -12.31
CA PRO A 333 -2.67 10.19 -11.77
C PRO A 333 -2.83 10.28 -10.25
N ALA A 334 -1.74 10.27 -9.49
CA ALA A 334 -1.77 10.41 -8.04
C ALA A 334 -2.28 11.79 -7.60
N ILE A 335 -1.81 12.87 -8.22
CA ILE A 335 -2.30 14.23 -7.93
C ILE A 335 -3.81 14.32 -8.18
N LEU A 336 -4.31 13.79 -9.29
CA LEU A 336 -5.74 13.79 -9.59
C LEU A 336 -6.56 13.01 -8.57
N TYR A 337 -6.05 11.85 -8.13
CA TYR A 337 -6.66 11.06 -7.09
C TYR A 337 -6.84 11.86 -5.78
N PHE A 338 -5.74 12.41 -5.26
CA PHE A 338 -5.78 13.17 -4.01
C PHE A 338 -6.56 14.47 -4.13
N THR A 339 -6.52 15.11 -5.30
CA THR A 339 -7.35 16.31 -5.57
C THR A 339 -8.84 15.97 -5.53
N GLY A 340 -9.26 14.81 -6.05
CA GLY A 340 -10.64 14.34 -5.96
C GLY A 340 -11.12 14.18 -4.52
N ILE A 341 -10.33 13.53 -3.66
CA ILE A 341 -10.64 13.42 -2.23
C ILE A 341 -10.67 14.80 -1.56
N PHE A 342 -9.70 15.65 -1.86
CA PHE A 342 -9.60 16.99 -1.29
C PHE A 342 -10.81 17.86 -1.64
N ILE A 343 -11.30 17.77 -2.89
CA ILE A 343 -12.53 18.45 -3.35
C ILE A 343 -13.75 17.92 -2.58
N SER A 344 -13.93 16.60 -2.50
CA SER A 344 -15.07 15.99 -1.80
C SER A 344 -15.11 16.39 -0.32
N VAL A 345 -13.96 16.34 0.35
CA VAL A 345 -13.81 16.77 1.74
C VAL A 345 -14.11 18.27 1.91
N HIS A 346 -13.67 19.11 0.95
CA HIS A 346 -13.98 20.54 0.98
C HIS A 346 -15.47 20.83 0.82
N LEU A 347 -16.13 20.16 -0.12
CA LEU A 347 -17.55 20.33 -0.37
C LEU A 347 -18.40 19.86 0.83
N GLU A 348 -18.09 18.73 1.43
CA GLU A 348 -18.78 18.26 2.63
C GLU A 348 -18.54 19.21 3.82
N ALA A 349 -17.32 19.73 4.00
CA ALA A 349 -17.04 20.73 5.04
C ALA A 349 -17.84 22.00 4.87
N LYS A 350 -17.96 22.50 3.63
CA LYS A 350 -18.80 23.69 3.32
C LYS A 350 -20.28 23.42 3.56
N LYS A 351 -20.75 22.25 3.16
CA LYS A 351 -22.13 21.80 3.37
C LYS A 351 -22.50 21.71 4.86
N LEU A 352 -21.56 21.29 5.71
CA LEU A 352 -21.73 21.18 7.16
C LEU A 352 -21.38 22.48 7.91
N GLY A 353 -20.88 23.52 7.24
CA GLY A 353 -20.47 24.78 7.86
C GLY A 353 -19.26 24.67 8.77
N LEU A 354 -18.36 23.68 8.53
CA LEU A 354 -17.20 23.42 9.38
C LEU A 354 -16.08 24.43 9.13
N ASN A 355 -15.54 24.97 10.22
CA ASN A 355 -14.40 25.87 10.18
C ASN A 355 -13.07 25.11 10.27
N GLY A 356 -11.96 25.81 9.96
CA GLY A 356 -10.63 25.31 10.15
C GLY A 356 -10.11 25.48 11.58
N ILE A 357 -8.91 24.97 11.82
CA ILE A 357 -8.18 25.18 13.09
C ILE A 357 -7.74 26.64 13.18
N PRO A 358 -7.90 27.31 14.34
CA PRO A 358 -7.42 28.68 14.55
C PRO A 358 -5.93 28.80 14.25
N ARG A 359 -5.53 29.91 13.63
CA ARG A 359 -4.14 30.10 13.15
C ARG A 359 -3.09 30.12 14.25
N ASP A 360 -3.46 30.48 15.45
CA ASP A 360 -2.62 30.48 16.66
C ASP A 360 -2.28 29.07 17.16
N GLN A 361 -3.15 28.09 16.89
CA GLN A 361 -2.94 26.69 17.25
C GLN A 361 -2.14 25.91 16.19
N LEU A 362 -1.86 26.51 15.04
CA LEU A 362 -1.10 25.86 13.97
C LEU A 362 0.40 25.84 14.24
N PRO A 363 1.12 24.77 13.85
CA PRO A 363 2.57 24.71 13.95
C PRO A 363 3.25 25.92 13.26
N LYS A 364 4.26 26.52 13.89
CA LYS A 364 4.99 27.66 13.32
C LYS A 364 5.95 27.18 12.22
N TRP A 365 6.05 27.92 11.10
CA TRP A 365 7.00 27.63 10.02
C TRP A 365 8.44 27.44 10.46
N ARG A 366 8.86 28.20 11.48
CA ARG A 366 10.22 28.11 12.04
C ARG A 366 10.52 26.75 12.66
N LEU A 367 9.51 26.08 13.26
CA LEU A 367 9.67 24.73 13.80
C LEU A 367 9.77 23.71 12.67
N LEU A 368 8.91 23.83 11.67
CA LEU A 368 8.94 22.95 10.49
C LEU A 368 10.25 23.07 9.71
N ALA A 369 10.75 24.30 9.52
CA ALA A 369 12.05 24.51 8.87
C ALA A 369 13.21 23.88 9.64
N ARG A 370 13.14 23.88 10.98
CA ARG A 370 14.14 23.22 11.83
C ARG A 370 14.11 21.70 11.65
N ASP A 371 12.92 21.12 11.56
CA ASP A 371 12.72 19.66 11.50
C ASP A 371 12.73 19.12 10.06
N CYS A 372 12.96 19.98 9.05
CA CYS A 372 13.00 19.64 7.62
C CYS A 372 14.08 18.59 7.26
N TYR A 373 15.15 18.48 8.07
CA TYR A 373 16.20 17.49 7.86
C TYR A 373 15.69 16.04 7.93
N LEU A 374 14.52 15.79 8.54
CA LEU A 374 13.90 14.48 8.59
C LEU A 374 13.52 13.95 7.21
N ILE A 375 13.35 14.83 6.21
CA ILE A 375 13.07 14.42 4.81
C ILE A 375 14.34 14.01 4.06
N LEU A 376 15.52 14.32 4.56
CA LEU A 376 16.79 14.14 3.85
C LEU A 376 17.01 12.72 3.30
N PRO A 377 16.73 11.63 4.05
CA PRO A 377 16.88 10.27 3.52
C PRO A 377 15.99 9.99 2.32
N LEU A 378 14.78 10.58 2.29
CA LEU A 378 13.84 10.44 1.20
C LEU A 378 14.31 11.23 -0.04
N ILE A 379 14.80 12.45 0.15
CA ILE A 379 15.39 13.28 -0.92
C ILE A 379 16.60 12.56 -1.52
N LEU A 380 17.48 11.99 -0.68
CA LEU A 380 18.64 11.24 -1.13
C LEU A 380 18.22 10.02 -1.97
N LEU A 381 17.19 9.28 -1.54
CA LEU A 381 16.65 8.16 -2.29
C LEU A 381 16.19 8.59 -3.68
N VAL A 382 15.35 9.62 -3.73
CA VAL A 382 14.80 10.15 -5.00
C VAL A 382 15.93 10.60 -5.92
N TRP A 383 16.91 11.32 -5.39
CA TRP A 383 18.05 11.79 -6.17
C TRP A 383 18.87 10.64 -6.73
N LEU A 384 19.23 9.64 -5.91
CA LEU A 384 20.03 8.48 -6.34
C LEU A 384 19.29 7.63 -7.39
N VAL A 385 18.00 7.42 -7.23
CA VAL A 385 17.17 6.63 -8.16
C VAL A 385 16.96 7.40 -9.48
N SER A 386 16.70 8.70 -9.41
CA SER A 386 16.43 9.53 -10.61
C SER A 386 17.68 9.83 -11.43
N SER A 387 18.84 10.00 -10.76
CA SER A 387 20.11 10.26 -11.44
C SER A 387 20.68 9.03 -12.17
N GLY A 388 20.19 7.82 -11.84
CA GLY A 388 20.77 6.58 -12.37
C GLY A 388 22.22 6.31 -11.92
N ALA A 389 22.74 7.10 -10.97
CA ALA A 389 24.12 7.02 -10.51
C ALA A 389 24.45 5.67 -9.82
N LYS A 390 23.43 5.02 -9.25
CA LYS A 390 23.53 3.75 -8.54
C LYS A 390 22.34 2.85 -8.89
N THR A 391 22.53 1.53 -8.66
CA THR A 391 21.40 0.60 -8.75
C THR A 391 20.37 0.91 -7.66
N MET A 392 19.13 0.49 -7.86
CA MET A 392 18.06 0.68 -6.90
C MET A 392 18.39 0.11 -5.51
N SER A 393 19.01 -1.07 -5.48
CA SER A 393 19.41 -1.72 -4.22
C SER A 393 20.46 -0.89 -3.45
N HIS A 394 21.46 -0.36 -4.14
CA HIS A 394 22.46 0.52 -3.52
C HIS A 394 21.85 1.85 -3.08
N SER A 395 20.92 2.41 -3.88
CA SER A 395 20.22 3.65 -3.52
C SER A 395 19.41 3.48 -2.23
N ALA A 396 18.70 2.36 -2.07
CA ALA A 396 17.99 2.03 -0.84
C ALA A 396 18.96 1.85 0.35
N ALA A 397 20.08 1.15 0.16
CA ALA A 397 21.07 0.93 1.22
C ALA A 397 21.69 2.25 1.71
N TYR A 398 22.09 3.16 0.82
CA TYR A 398 22.58 4.49 1.20
C TYR A 398 21.53 5.32 1.91
N SER A 399 20.27 5.20 1.50
CA SER A 399 19.16 5.89 2.15
C SER A 399 18.84 5.34 3.54
N ILE A 400 19.04 4.04 3.79
CA ILE A 400 18.98 3.44 5.13
C ILE A 400 20.07 4.03 6.02
N LEU A 401 21.30 4.14 5.53
CA LEU A 401 22.39 4.76 6.29
C LEU A 401 22.10 6.23 6.60
N ALA A 402 21.53 6.96 5.64
CA ALA A 402 21.10 8.35 5.88
C ALA A 402 19.97 8.43 6.91
N ALA A 403 19.02 7.49 6.90
CA ALA A 403 17.95 7.44 7.89
C ALA A 403 18.48 7.16 9.32
N ILE A 404 19.48 6.30 9.46
CA ILE A 404 20.18 6.04 10.72
C ILE A 404 20.86 7.33 11.22
N ALA A 405 21.59 8.02 10.34
CA ALA A 405 22.29 9.26 10.70
C ALA A 405 21.31 10.37 11.11
N VAL A 406 20.22 10.54 10.35
CA VAL A 406 19.15 11.50 10.66
C VAL A 406 18.43 11.13 11.97
N GLY A 407 18.15 9.84 12.20
CA GLY A 407 17.57 9.36 13.45
C GLY A 407 18.46 9.68 14.66
N LEU A 408 19.76 9.46 14.56
CA LEU A 408 20.73 9.80 15.61
C LEU A 408 20.69 11.31 15.94
N VAL A 409 20.69 12.15 14.89
CA VAL A 409 20.59 13.62 15.08
C VAL A 409 19.26 13.98 15.74
N ASN A 410 18.16 13.36 15.34
CA ASN A 410 16.84 13.63 15.92
C ASN A 410 16.78 13.25 17.41
N PHE A 411 17.25 12.06 17.79
CA PHE A 411 17.30 11.63 19.19
C PHE A 411 18.20 12.55 20.04
N PHE A 412 19.33 12.97 19.48
CA PHE A 412 20.20 13.95 20.15
C PHE A 412 19.48 15.28 20.38
N MET A 413 18.81 15.82 19.35
CA MET A 413 18.06 17.07 19.44
C MET A 413 16.90 16.99 20.46
N LEU A 414 16.15 15.90 20.48
CA LEU A 414 15.06 15.68 21.44
C LEU A 414 15.57 15.63 22.88
N ARG A 415 16.67 14.91 23.13
CA ARG A 415 17.31 14.88 24.47
C ARG A 415 17.88 16.22 24.88
N LEU A 416 18.42 17.00 23.95
CA LEU A 416 18.94 18.32 24.22
C LEU A 416 17.82 19.32 24.54
N GLN A 417 16.63 19.16 23.93
CA GLN A 417 15.46 20.00 24.23
C GLN A 417 14.83 19.67 25.59
N SER A 418 14.89 18.41 26.01
CA SER A 418 14.40 18.01 27.35
C SER A 418 15.34 18.38 28.49
N ALA A 419 16.60 18.75 28.19
CA ALA A 419 17.57 19.16 29.19
C ALA A 419 17.31 20.62 29.66
N GLN A 420 17.07 20.82 30.98
CA GLN A 420 16.78 22.15 31.56
C GLN A 420 17.99 23.11 31.53
N THR A 421 19.21 22.55 31.45
CA THR A 421 20.46 23.35 31.43
C THR A 421 21.39 22.82 30.33
N ARG A 422 22.03 23.75 29.59
CA ARG A 422 23.00 23.41 28.52
C ARG A 422 24.44 23.48 29.05
N THR A 423 24.79 22.55 29.94
CA THR A 423 26.17 22.41 30.43
C THR A 423 26.89 21.36 29.57
N PHE A 424 28.21 21.43 29.41
CA PHE A 424 29.00 20.44 28.65
C PHE A 424 28.74 19.01 29.10
N ARG A 425 28.52 18.78 30.40
CA ARG A 425 28.17 17.47 30.97
C ARG A 425 26.77 17.01 30.57
N THR A 426 25.80 17.91 30.42
CA THR A 426 24.43 17.57 29.94
C THR A 426 24.42 17.28 28.45
N VAL A 427 25.20 18.00 27.65
CA VAL A 427 25.39 17.72 26.21
C VAL A 427 26.05 16.35 25.99
N GLY A 428 27.10 16.01 26.76
CA GLY A 428 27.75 14.72 26.73
C GLY A 428 26.82 13.55 27.10
N LYS A 429 26.01 13.73 28.16
CA LYS A 429 24.98 12.73 28.53
C LYS A 429 23.88 12.60 27.47
N ALA A 430 23.46 13.71 26.87
CA ALA A 430 22.47 13.70 25.76
C ALA A 430 23.03 12.95 24.54
N ALA A 431 24.30 13.17 24.18
CA ALA A 431 24.95 12.47 23.08
C ALA A 431 25.07 10.96 23.35
N LEU A 432 25.54 10.55 24.51
CA LEU A 432 25.65 9.13 24.88
C LEU A 432 24.28 8.43 24.89
N GLY A 433 23.28 9.12 25.44
CA GLY A 433 21.91 8.61 25.45
C GLY A 433 21.29 8.52 24.05
N ALA A 434 21.57 9.48 23.17
CA ALA A 434 21.11 9.46 21.80
C ALA A 434 21.72 8.28 21.01
N VAL A 435 22.98 7.91 21.26
CA VAL A 435 23.60 6.72 20.67
C VAL A 435 22.90 5.45 21.14
N GLY A 436 22.54 5.36 22.44
CA GLY A 436 21.78 4.22 22.95
C GLY A 436 20.37 4.10 22.34
N ASP A 437 19.64 5.23 22.25
CA ASP A 437 18.32 5.28 21.63
C ASP A 437 18.40 4.93 20.14
N SER A 438 19.41 5.44 19.44
CA SER A 438 19.65 5.13 18.03
C SER A 438 19.97 3.66 17.83
N ALA A 439 20.81 3.05 18.65
CA ALA A 439 21.12 1.62 18.59
C ALA A 439 19.84 0.77 18.78
N ASN A 440 19.03 1.06 19.79
CA ASN A 440 17.76 0.38 20.00
C ASN A 440 16.81 0.56 18.79
N SER A 441 16.71 1.79 18.27
CA SER A 441 15.91 2.10 17.09
C SER A 441 16.38 1.34 15.85
N VAL A 442 17.69 1.15 15.64
CA VAL A 442 18.24 0.35 14.55
C VAL A 442 17.82 -1.10 14.67
N PHE A 443 17.96 -1.72 15.84
CA PHE A 443 17.49 -3.10 16.04
C PHE A 443 15.99 -3.25 15.86
N ASP A 444 15.21 -2.30 16.36
CA ASP A 444 13.74 -2.29 16.19
C ASP A 444 13.34 -2.10 14.73
N SER A 445 14.03 -1.25 13.96
CA SER A 445 13.76 -1.03 12.54
C SER A 445 14.12 -2.25 11.70
N LEU A 446 15.25 -2.91 12.00
CA LEU A 446 15.65 -4.17 11.35
C LEU A 446 14.63 -5.28 11.61
N GLU A 447 14.17 -5.41 12.87
CA GLU A 447 13.12 -6.37 13.22
C GLU A 447 11.81 -6.08 12.48
N ALA A 448 11.34 -4.83 12.49
CA ALA A 448 10.11 -4.42 11.83
C ALA A 448 10.22 -4.64 10.30
N GLY A 449 11.32 -4.23 9.68
CA GLY A 449 11.58 -4.45 8.27
C GLY A 449 11.62 -5.93 7.89
N ALA A 450 12.25 -6.78 8.72
CA ALA A 450 12.27 -8.21 8.51
C ALA A 450 10.85 -8.82 8.60
N LYS A 451 10.03 -8.40 9.57
CA LYS A 451 8.63 -8.86 9.70
C LYS A 451 7.79 -8.47 8.48
N GLY A 452 7.88 -7.24 8.02
CA GLY A 452 7.19 -6.80 6.81
C GLY A 452 7.66 -7.55 5.55
N ALA A 453 8.96 -7.88 5.46
CA ALA A 453 9.50 -8.65 4.35
C ALA A 453 8.94 -10.08 4.26
N ILE A 454 8.60 -10.72 5.39
CA ILE A 454 8.05 -12.09 5.40
C ILE A 454 6.72 -12.14 4.66
N THR A 455 5.78 -11.27 5.00
CA THR A 455 4.42 -11.27 4.42
C THR A 455 4.46 -11.01 2.93
N VAL A 456 5.27 -10.06 2.51
CA VAL A 456 5.44 -9.71 1.09
C VAL A 456 6.13 -10.85 0.31
N ALA A 457 7.17 -11.47 0.86
CA ALA A 457 7.86 -12.59 0.21
C ALA A 457 6.94 -13.82 0.03
N VAL A 458 6.16 -14.16 1.07
CA VAL A 458 5.19 -15.26 1.01
C VAL A 458 4.08 -14.95 -0.01
N ALA A 459 3.58 -13.73 -0.02
CA ALA A 459 2.60 -13.28 -1.00
C ALA A 459 3.13 -13.34 -2.44
N CYS A 460 4.38 -12.91 -2.66
CA CYS A 460 5.08 -13.02 -3.94
C CYS A 460 5.28 -14.48 -4.38
N ALA A 461 5.62 -15.37 -3.46
CA ALA A 461 5.77 -16.79 -3.75
C ALA A 461 4.45 -17.44 -4.19
N MET A 462 3.34 -17.10 -3.52
CA MET A 462 2.00 -17.56 -3.91
C MET A 462 1.56 -16.97 -5.25
N ALA A 463 1.84 -15.69 -5.51
CA ALA A 463 1.59 -15.07 -6.80
C ALA A 463 2.42 -15.74 -7.91
N GLY A 464 3.65 -16.17 -7.61
CA GLY A 464 4.47 -16.98 -8.51
C GLY A 464 3.83 -18.32 -8.85
N ILE A 465 3.23 -19.02 -7.88
CA ILE A 465 2.44 -20.25 -8.13
C ILE A 465 1.26 -19.98 -9.07
N ILE A 466 0.51 -18.90 -8.82
CA ILE A 466 -0.63 -18.49 -9.64
C ILE A 466 -0.17 -18.23 -11.10
N ALA A 467 0.86 -17.41 -11.28
CA ALA A 467 1.43 -17.11 -12.59
C ALA A 467 1.94 -18.36 -13.30
N GLY A 468 2.58 -19.28 -12.56
CA GLY A 468 3.03 -20.57 -13.06
C GLY A 468 1.88 -21.45 -13.56
N CYS A 469 0.78 -21.55 -12.82
CA CYS A 469 -0.41 -22.27 -13.24
C CYS A 469 -1.02 -21.68 -14.51
N ILE A 470 -1.14 -20.35 -14.60
CA ILE A 470 -1.65 -19.62 -15.76
C ILE A 470 -0.78 -19.90 -17.00
N THR A 471 0.53 -19.88 -16.83
CA THR A 471 1.49 -20.16 -17.91
C THR A 471 1.41 -21.60 -18.38
N VAL A 472 1.34 -22.57 -17.44
CA VAL A 472 1.30 -24.00 -17.75
C VAL A 472 0.01 -24.40 -18.49
N THR A 473 -1.10 -23.76 -18.15
CA THR A 473 -2.43 -24.09 -18.70
C THR A 473 -2.80 -23.27 -19.93
N GLY A 474 -2.08 -22.19 -20.24
CA GLY A 474 -2.48 -21.24 -21.28
C GLY A 474 -3.75 -20.46 -20.93
N LEU A 475 -4.17 -20.45 -19.66
CA LEU A 475 -5.42 -19.82 -19.19
C LEU A 475 -5.49 -18.34 -19.55
N ALA A 476 -4.33 -17.64 -19.58
CA ALA A 476 -4.29 -16.25 -19.99
C ALA A 476 -4.90 -16.04 -21.38
N SER A 477 -4.54 -16.87 -22.36
CA SER A 477 -5.08 -16.78 -23.72
C SER A 477 -6.59 -17.05 -23.77
N ILE A 478 -7.09 -17.98 -22.95
CA ILE A 478 -8.53 -18.29 -22.86
C ILE A 478 -9.29 -17.08 -22.28
N LEU A 479 -8.81 -16.51 -21.19
CA LEU A 479 -9.42 -15.32 -20.56
C LEU A 479 -9.39 -14.11 -21.49
N ILE A 480 -8.26 -13.86 -22.15
CA ILE A 480 -8.11 -12.77 -23.12
C ILE A 480 -9.15 -12.92 -24.23
N ASN A 481 -9.25 -14.10 -24.84
CA ASN A 481 -10.18 -14.33 -25.94
C ASN A 481 -11.63 -14.19 -25.48
N ALA A 482 -11.99 -14.69 -24.30
CA ALA A 482 -13.34 -14.57 -23.74
C ALA A 482 -13.73 -13.09 -23.53
N VAL A 483 -12.86 -12.29 -22.90
CA VAL A 483 -13.15 -10.88 -22.65
C VAL A 483 -13.20 -10.08 -23.97
N VAL A 484 -12.27 -10.33 -24.89
CA VAL A 484 -12.26 -9.65 -26.20
C VAL A 484 -13.52 -10.01 -27.01
N GLN A 485 -13.96 -11.26 -26.98
CA GLN A 485 -15.21 -11.66 -27.63
C GLN A 485 -16.46 -11.02 -27.02
N LEU A 486 -16.51 -10.95 -25.66
CA LEU A 486 -17.61 -10.30 -24.95
C LEU A 486 -17.62 -8.77 -25.16
N ALA A 487 -16.45 -8.15 -25.23
CA ALA A 487 -16.32 -6.72 -25.49
C ALA A 487 -16.66 -6.35 -26.94
N GLY A 488 -16.48 -7.27 -27.88
CA GLY A 488 -16.66 -7.03 -29.32
C GLY A 488 -15.82 -5.82 -29.77
N ASN A 489 -16.42 -4.89 -30.50
CA ASN A 489 -15.78 -3.65 -30.94
C ASN A 489 -15.83 -2.53 -29.87
N ALA A 490 -16.52 -2.75 -28.74
CA ALA A 490 -16.69 -1.74 -27.70
C ALA A 490 -15.58 -1.84 -26.65
N THR A 491 -14.44 -1.18 -26.91
CA THR A 491 -13.26 -1.18 -26.02
C THR A 491 -13.59 -0.71 -24.59
N PHE A 492 -14.59 0.17 -24.42
CA PHE A 492 -15.08 0.62 -23.10
C PHE A 492 -15.65 -0.54 -22.27
N ILE A 493 -16.39 -1.45 -22.88
CA ILE A 493 -16.93 -2.63 -22.18
C ILE A 493 -15.79 -3.52 -21.66
N GLY A 494 -14.74 -3.67 -22.45
CA GLY A 494 -13.55 -4.41 -22.03
C GLY A 494 -12.84 -3.80 -20.84
N LEU A 495 -12.74 -2.47 -20.76
CA LEU A 495 -12.21 -1.77 -19.59
C LEU A 495 -13.09 -2.02 -18.36
N ILE A 496 -14.43 -1.94 -18.49
CA ILE A 496 -15.35 -2.21 -17.36
C ILE A 496 -15.23 -3.65 -16.89
N LEU A 497 -15.21 -4.63 -17.80
CA LEU A 497 -15.05 -6.03 -17.44
C LEU A 497 -13.71 -6.28 -16.74
N THR A 498 -12.63 -5.68 -17.24
CA THR A 498 -11.30 -5.77 -16.60
C THR A 498 -11.30 -5.12 -15.23
N MET A 499 -11.93 -3.96 -15.06
CA MET A 499 -12.10 -3.29 -13.77
C MET A 499 -12.79 -4.20 -12.75
N ILE A 500 -13.92 -4.80 -13.14
CA ILE A 500 -14.69 -5.71 -12.26
C ILE A 500 -13.84 -6.93 -11.88
N CYS A 501 -13.14 -7.54 -12.85
CA CYS A 501 -12.22 -8.64 -12.59
C CYS A 501 -11.13 -8.24 -11.59
N CYS A 502 -10.50 -7.05 -11.75
CA CYS A 502 -9.47 -6.56 -10.86
C CYS A 502 -10.00 -6.34 -9.44
N ILE A 503 -11.17 -5.73 -9.28
CA ILE A 503 -11.76 -5.51 -7.96
C ILE A 503 -12.05 -6.85 -7.27
N ILE A 504 -12.65 -7.82 -7.98
CA ILE A 504 -12.96 -9.15 -7.43
C ILE A 504 -11.70 -9.90 -7.02
N LEU A 505 -10.69 -9.93 -7.88
CA LEU A 505 -9.41 -10.62 -7.60
C LEU A 505 -8.61 -9.91 -6.49
N GLY A 506 -8.79 -8.59 -6.33
CA GLY A 506 -8.11 -7.78 -5.35
C GLY A 506 -8.65 -7.89 -3.93
N MET A 507 -9.87 -8.42 -3.76
CA MET A 507 -10.52 -8.44 -2.44
C MET A 507 -9.74 -9.25 -1.40
N GLY A 508 -9.23 -8.57 -0.37
CA GLY A 508 -8.58 -9.20 0.77
C GLY A 508 -7.21 -9.82 0.48
N VAL A 509 -6.57 -9.41 -0.60
CA VAL A 509 -5.21 -9.81 -0.97
C VAL A 509 -4.27 -8.62 -0.78
N PRO A 510 -3.08 -8.80 -0.17
CA PRO A 510 -2.09 -7.73 -0.07
C PRO A 510 -1.74 -7.15 -1.44
N THR A 511 -1.51 -5.83 -1.50
CA THR A 511 -1.35 -5.07 -2.76
C THR A 511 -0.29 -5.65 -3.69
N THR A 512 0.82 -6.12 -3.16
CA THR A 512 1.92 -6.70 -3.94
C THR A 512 1.50 -7.98 -4.66
N ALA A 513 0.87 -8.91 -3.94
CA ALA A 513 0.36 -10.15 -4.52
C ALA A 513 -0.80 -9.90 -5.48
N ASN A 514 -1.69 -9.00 -5.10
CA ASN A 514 -2.80 -8.54 -5.91
C ASN A 514 -2.33 -8.04 -7.28
N TYR A 515 -1.34 -7.13 -7.29
CA TYR A 515 -0.76 -6.64 -8.54
C TYR A 515 -0.13 -7.77 -9.39
N CYS A 516 0.60 -8.72 -8.78
CA CYS A 516 1.18 -9.84 -9.52
C CYS A 516 0.12 -10.69 -10.23
N ILE A 517 -0.99 -10.97 -9.53
CA ILE A 517 -2.11 -11.72 -10.11
C ILE A 517 -2.69 -10.96 -11.29
N MET A 518 -2.97 -9.67 -11.13
CA MET A 518 -3.59 -8.85 -12.17
C MET A 518 -2.66 -8.56 -13.34
N ALA A 519 -1.37 -8.37 -13.09
CA ALA A 519 -0.38 -8.21 -14.14
C ALA A 519 -0.28 -9.45 -15.04
N SER A 520 -0.50 -10.64 -14.46
CA SER A 520 -0.44 -11.90 -15.20
C SER A 520 -1.78 -12.29 -15.87
N THR A 521 -2.93 -11.78 -15.37
CA THR A 521 -4.27 -12.17 -15.85
C THR A 521 -4.99 -11.07 -16.59
N CYS A 522 -5.07 -9.88 -16.00
CA CYS A 522 -5.90 -8.76 -16.45
C CYS A 522 -5.16 -7.79 -17.38
N ALA A 523 -3.89 -7.47 -17.09
CA ALA A 523 -3.13 -6.55 -17.93
C ALA A 523 -2.98 -7.04 -19.37
N PRO A 524 -2.71 -8.34 -19.64
CA PRO A 524 -2.65 -8.86 -21.02
C PRO A 524 -3.95 -8.71 -21.81
N ILE A 525 -5.11 -8.67 -21.15
CA ILE A 525 -6.41 -8.42 -21.79
C ILE A 525 -6.42 -7.04 -22.45
N LEU A 526 -6.05 -6.02 -21.66
CA LEU A 526 -6.01 -4.63 -22.14
C LEU A 526 -4.97 -4.42 -23.23
N ILE A 527 -3.80 -5.04 -23.09
CA ILE A 527 -2.75 -5.00 -24.10
C ILE A 527 -3.25 -5.60 -25.44
N LYS A 528 -3.95 -6.74 -25.39
CA LYS A 528 -4.55 -7.37 -26.58
C LYS A 528 -5.64 -6.51 -27.20
N MET A 529 -6.35 -5.71 -26.41
CA MET A 529 -7.35 -4.74 -26.89
C MET A 529 -6.72 -3.46 -27.47
N GLY A 530 -5.39 -3.37 -27.51
CA GLY A 530 -4.66 -2.25 -28.12
C GLY A 530 -4.31 -1.11 -27.17
N TYR A 531 -4.53 -1.26 -25.87
CA TYR A 531 -4.08 -0.25 -24.88
C TYR A 531 -2.56 -0.31 -24.66
N PRO A 532 -1.89 0.83 -24.44
CA PRO A 532 -0.46 0.87 -24.16
C PRO A 532 -0.09 0.03 -22.93
N LEU A 533 1.08 -0.60 -22.99
CA LEU A 533 1.58 -1.50 -21.93
C LEU A 533 1.56 -0.83 -20.55
N VAL A 534 2.07 0.39 -20.44
CA VAL A 534 2.11 1.13 -19.18
C VAL A 534 0.71 1.45 -18.69
N ALA A 535 -0.18 1.93 -19.56
CA ALA A 535 -1.56 2.24 -19.21
C ALA A 535 -2.32 1.00 -18.72
N ALA A 536 -2.12 -0.16 -19.36
CA ALA A 536 -2.72 -1.42 -18.94
C ALA A 536 -2.27 -1.83 -17.53
N HIS A 537 -0.96 -1.74 -17.23
CA HIS A 537 -0.42 -2.07 -15.92
C HIS A 537 -0.84 -1.08 -14.83
N PHE A 538 -0.87 0.22 -15.11
CA PHE A 538 -1.41 1.22 -14.19
C PHE A 538 -2.91 1.01 -13.94
N PHE A 539 -3.68 0.67 -14.96
CA PHE A 539 -5.11 0.40 -14.85
C PHE A 539 -5.40 -0.74 -13.86
N VAL A 540 -4.76 -1.87 -14.05
CA VAL A 540 -4.96 -3.01 -13.16
C VAL A 540 -4.45 -2.74 -11.75
N PHE A 541 -3.37 -1.98 -11.60
CA PHE A 541 -2.84 -1.58 -10.31
C PHE A 541 -3.82 -0.70 -9.54
N TYR A 542 -4.40 0.32 -10.19
CA TYR A 542 -5.39 1.20 -9.57
C TYR A 542 -6.60 0.42 -9.06
N PHE A 543 -7.19 -0.44 -9.87
CA PHE A 543 -8.35 -1.24 -9.46
C PHE A 543 -7.99 -2.32 -8.43
N GLY A 544 -6.76 -2.73 -8.40
CA GLY A 544 -6.23 -3.58 -7.34
C GLY A 544 -6.24 -2.91 -5.97
N ILE A 545 -5.72 -1.71 -5.86
CA ILE A 545 -5.67 -0.99 -4.58
C ILE A 545 -7.04 -0.49 -4.13
N VAL A 546 -7.93 -0.13 -5.06
CA VAL A 546 -9.29 0.33 -4.75
C VAL A 546 -10.13 -0.78 -4.08
N ALA A 547 -9.79 -2.04 -4.29
CA ALA A 547 -10.43 -3.16 -3.60
C ALA A 547 -10.32 -3.06 -2.06
N ASP A 548 -9.27 -2.40 -1.53
CA ASP A 548 -9.07 -2.18 -0.08
C ASP A 548 -10.07 -1.20 0.56
N ILE A 549 -10.79 -0.42 -0.24
CA ILE A 549 -11.82 0.52 0.22
C ILE A 549 -13.21 0.21 -0.31
N THR A 550 -13.31 -0.80 -1.19
CA THR A 550 -14.59 -1.16 -1.83
C THR A 550 -15.28 -2.30 -1.08
N PRO A 551 -16.52 -2.13 -0.59
CA PRO A 551 -17.29 -3.25 -0.03
C PRO A 551 -17.46 -4.39 -1.05
N PRO A 552 -17.51 -5.67 -0.59
CA PRO A 552 -17.77 -6.10 0.80
C PRO A 552 -16.50 -6.31 1.65
N VAL A 553 -15.29 -6.25 1.10
CA VAL A 553 -14.06 -6.57 1.87
C VAL A 553 -13.44 -5.33 2.51
N ALA A 554 -13.21 -4.25 1.80
CA ALA A 554 -12.87 -2.89 2.24
C ALA A 554 -11.96 -2.79 3.50
N LEU A 555 -10.83 -3.52 3.55
CA LEU A 555 -10.02 -3.69 4.77
C LEU A 555 -9.57 -2.35 5.39
N ALA A 556 -9.11 -1.40 4.57
CA ALA A 556 -8.68 -0.08 5.05
C ALA A 556 -9.87 0.72 5.64
N ALA A 557 -11.04 0.67 4.97
CA ALA A 557 -12.23 1.34 5.48
C ALA A 557 -12.74 0.72 6.79
N TYR A 558 -12.60 -0.59 6.95
CA TYR A 558 -12.98 -1.27 8.18
C TYR A 558 -12.03 -0.94 9.34
N ALA A 559 -10.73 -0.83 9.06
CA ALA A 559 -9.75 -0.32 10.04
C ALA A 559 -10.09 1.12 10.47
N GLY A 560 -10.36 2.00 9.51
CA GLY A 560 -10.80 3.37 9.79
C GLY A 560 -12.12 3.43 10.58
N SER A 561 -13.07 2.52 10.30
CA SER A 561 -14.34 2.44 11.03
C SER A 561 -14.16 2.02 12.50
N ALA A 562 -13.20 1.14 12.76
CA ALA A 562 -12.89 0.69 14.13
C ALA A 562 -12.33 1.83 14.98
N ILE A 563 -11.39 2.61 14.43
CA ILE A 563 -10.85 3.81 15.10
C ILE A 563 -11.95 4.89 15.29
N ALA A 564 -12.77 5.10 14.25
CA ALA A 564 -13.88 6.03 14.31
C ALA A 564 -15.01 5.58 15.24
N LYS A 565 -15.05 4.30 15.62
CA LYS A 565 -16.17 3.63 16.33
C LYS A 565 -17.47 3.81 15.56
N SER A 566 -17.46 3.46 14.28
CA SER A 566 -18.54 3.67 13.30
C SER A 566 -18.97 2.38 12.61
N ASN A 567 -20.04 2.43 11.82
CA ASN A 567 -20.50 1.27 11.04
C ASN A 567 -19.53 0.96 9.88
N PRO A 568 -18.92 -0.25 9.82
CA PRO A 568 -17.93 -0.59 8.79
C PRO A 568 -18.46 -0.47 7.37
N MET A 569 -19.68 -0.99 7.09
CA MET A 569 -20.25 -0.96 5.74
C MET A 569 -20.52 0.47 5.27
N LYS A 570 -21.06 1.35 6.15
CA LYS A 570 -21.29 2.76 5.83
C LYS A 570 -19.96 3.49 5.61
N THR A 571 -18.95 3.18 6.39
CA THR A 571 -17.60 3.74 6.22
C THR A 571 -17.01 3.31 4.88
N GLY A 572 -17.14 2.03 4.49
CA GLY A 572 -16.70 1.53 3.17
C GLY A 572 -17.40 2.21 2.01
N ILE A 573 -18.72 2.37 2.07
CA ILE A 573 -19.49 3.08 1.02
C ILE A 573 -19.03 4.53 0.92
N ASN A 574 -18.83 5.23 2.05
CA ASN A 574 -18.32 6.61 2.03
C ASN A 574 -16.88 6.67 1.49
N ALA A 575 -16.01 5.69 1.82
CA ALA A 575 -14.65 5.64 1.31
C ALA A 575 -14.63 5.46 -0.22
N THR A 576 -15.48 4.57 -0.76
CA THR A 576 -15.65 4.39 -2.21
C THR A 576 -16.13 5.67 -2.88
N LYS A 577 -17.09 6.40 -2.28
CA LYS A 577 -17.55 7.69 -2.79
C LYS A 577 -16.45 8.75 -2.81
N LEU A 578 -15.69 8.88 -1.72
CA LEU A 578 -14.58 9.83 -1.60
C LEU A 578 -13.47 9.54 -2.60
N ALA A 579 -13.20 8.27 -2.84
CA ALA A 579 -12.18 7.80 -3.77
C ALA A 579 -12.70 7.67 -5.22
N ILE A 580 -13.80 8.33 -5.58
CA ILE A 580 -14.37 8.21 -6.94
C ILE A 580 -13.37 8.55 -8.05
N ALA A 581 -12.43 9.45 -7.79
CA ALA A 581 -11.35 9.77 -8.71
C ALA A 581 -10.51 8.52 -9.04
N ALA A 582 -10.33 7.58 -8.11
CA ALA A 582 -9.58 6.35 -8.37
C ALA A 582 -10.30 5.41 -9.35
N PHE A 583 -11.61 5.51 -9.46
CA PHE A 583 -12.40 4.77 -10.46
C PHE A 583 -12.37 5.44 -11.83
N ILE A 584 -12.16 6.75 -11.87
CA ILE A 584 -12.24 7.57 -13.08
C ILE A 584 -10.87 7.73 -13.74
N VAL A 585 -9.85 8.05 -12.98
CA VAL A 585 -8.49 8.33 -13.48
C VAL A 585 -7.92 7.21 -14.35
N PRO A 586 -8.13 5.91 -14.05
CA PRO A 586 -7.68 4.83 -14.92
C PRO A 586 -8.29 4.86 -16.32
N PHE A 587 -9.56 5.21 -16.45
CA PHE A 587 -10.18 5.36 -17.77
C PHE A 587 -9.60 6.54 -18.53
N ILE A 588 -9.26 7.65 -17.85
CA ILE A 588 -8.66 8.81 -18.50
C ILE A 588 -7.32 8.43 -19.14
N PHE A 589 -6.39 7.84 -18.38
CA PHE A 589 -5.09 7.50 -18.94
C PHE A 589 -5.12 6.28 -19.87
N ALA A 590 -6.12 5.41 -19.81
CA ALA A 590 -6.31 4.35 -20.78
C ALA A 590 -6.63 4.93 -22.18
N TYR A 591 -7.45 5.98 -22.23
CA TYR A 591 -7.76 6.68 -23.48
C TYR A 591 -6.78 7.79 -23.84
N ASN A 592 -6.12 8.39 -22.84
CA ASN A 592 -5.16 9.48 -23.01
C ASN A 592 -3.81 9.09 -22.36
N PRO A 593 -2.98 8.27 -23.02
CA PRO A 593 -1.71 7.81 -22.44
C PRO A 593 -0.71 8.97 -22.21
N GLN A 594 -0.95 10.14 -22.82
CA GLN A 594 -0.20 11.38 -22.57
C GLN A 594 -0.23 11.80 -21.09
N MET A 595 -1.27 11.41 -20.34
CA MET A 595 -1.37 11.61 -18.89
C MET A 595 -0.29 10.82 -18.12
N LEU A 596 0.20 9.73 -18.71
CA LEU A 596 1.33 8.93 -18.22
C LEU A 596 2.65 9.33 -18.88
N PHE A 597 2.70 10.51 -19.51
CA PHE A 597 3.85 10.99 -20.29
C PHE A 597 4.27 10.05 -21.43
N GLU A 598 3.29 9.33 -22.03
CA GLU A 598 3.51 8.51 -23.21
C GLU A 598 2.97 9.21 -24.46
N ASN A 599 3.73 9.13 -25.55
CA ASN A 599 3.37 9.73 -26.84
C ASN A 599 3.00 11.23 -26.75
N VAL A 600 3.68 11.96 -25.88
CA VAL A 600 3.44 13.40 -25.70
C VAL A 600 4.01 14.17 -26.89
N THR A 601 3.13 14.78 -27.68
CA THR A 601 3.50 15.65 -28.81
C THR A 601 3.66 17.11 -28.40
N SER A 602 2.90 17.54 -27.35
CA SER A 602 2.95 18.90 -26.83
C SER A 602 2.63 18.93 -25.33
N VAL A 603 3.33 19.77 -24.60
CA VAL A 603 3.04 20.06 -23.18
C VAL A 603 1.64 20.63 -23.00
N PHE A 604 1.16 21.42 -23.97
CA PHE A 604 -0.20 21.98 -23.95
C PHE A 604 -1.28 20.88 -23.91
N GLN A 605 -1.06 19.78 -24.64
CA GLN A 605 -1.98 18.63 -24.62
C GLN A 605 -2.12 18.00 -23.22
N VAL A 606 -1.00 17.84 -22.52
CA VAL A 606 -1.02 17.32 -21.13
C VAL A 606 -1.75 18.28 -20.20
N ILE A 607 -1.49 19.58 -20.33
CA ILE A 607 -2.16 20.62 -19.54
C ILE A 607 -3.68 20.60 -19.78
N GLN A 608 -4.11 20.48 -21.03
CA GLN A 608 -5.53 20.39 -21.38
C GLN A 608 -6.17 19.17 -20.72
N ILE A 609 -5.57 17.97 -20.85
CA ILE A 609 -6.08 16.74 -20.25
C ILE A 609 -6.19 16.88 -18.72
N VAL A 610 -5.21 17.48 -18.08
CA VAL A 610 -5.23 17.70 -16.62
C VAL A 610 -6.34 18.66 -16.21
N ILE A 611 -6.54 19.76 -16.94
CA ILE A 611 -7.60 20.72 -16.64
C ILE A 611 -8.99 20.10 -16.83
N THR A 612 -9.23 19.41 -17.95
CA THR A 612 -10.53 18.75 -18.20
C THR A 612 -10.78 17.64 -17.17
N ALA A 613 -9.76 16.86 -16.78
CA ALA A 613 -9.83 15.87 -15.73
C ALA A 613 -10.17 16.49 -14.37
N LEU A 614 -9.54 17.59 -13.98
CA LEU A 614 -9.83 18.29 -12.72
C LEU A 614 -11.26 18.82 -12.67
N LEU A 615 -11.73 19.43 -13.77
CA LEU A 615 -13.11 19.90 -13.88
C LEU A 615 -14.11 18.74 -13.85
N GLY A 616 -13.81 17.66 -14.53
CA GLY A 616 -14.64 16.45 -14.53
C GLY A 616 -14.73 15.81 -13.14
N ILE A 617 -13.60 15.64 -12.46
CA ILE A 617 -13.55 15.13 -11.08
C ILE A 617 -14.30 16.06 -10.11
N PHE A 618 -14.13 17.39 -10.24
CA PHE A 618 -14.89 18.37 -9.45
C PHE A 618 -16.40 18.21 -9.65
N ALA A 619 -16.87 18.10 -10.88
CA ALA A 619 -18.29 17.97 -11.17
C ALA A 619 -18.88 16.65 -10.65
N VAL A 620 -18.15 15.52 -10.80
CA VAL A 620 -18.57 14.23 -10.25
C VAL A 620 -18.61 14.27 -8.72
N ALA A 621 -17.57 14.81 -8.08
CA ALA A 621 -17.51 14.94 -6.62
C ALA A 621 -18.66 15.83 -6.10
N ALA A 622 -18.92 16.96 -6.76
CA ALA A 622 -20.02 17.85 -6.42
C ALA A 622 -21.40 17.17 -6.56
N GLY A 623 -21.59 16.39 -7.61
CA GLY A 623 -22.81 15.61 -7.82
C GLY A 623 -23.01 14.53 -6.73
N LEU A 624 -21.94 13.84 -6.35
CA LEU A 624 -21.98 12.83 -5.29
C LEU A 624 -22.22 13.42 -3.91
N GLU A 625 -21.56 14.53 -3.55
CA GLU A 625 -21.76 15.23 -2.28
C GLU A 625 -23.09 16.02 -2.26
N GLY A 626 -23.62 16.36 -3.45
CA GLY A 626 -24.86 17.09 -3.59
C GLY A 626 -24.76 18.54 -3.15
N TYR A 627 -23.58 19.17 -3.30
CA TYR A 627 -23.28 20.52 -2.87
C TYR A 627 -22.20 21.18 -3.74
N ILE A 628 -22.38 22.47 -4.07
CA ILE A 628 -21.35 23.36 -4.61
C ILE A 628 -21.31 24.64 -3.78
N LEU A 629 -22.29 25.53 -3.99
CA LEU A 629 -22.54 26.73 -3.20
C LEU A 629 -23.76 26.55 -2.29
N ARG A 630 -24.68 25.68 -2.70
CA ARG A 630 -25.91 25.28 -1.97
C ARG A 630 -26.14 23.78 -2.19
N THR A 631 -27.03 23.18 -1.39
CA THR A 631 -27.47 21.82 -1.61
C THR A 631 -28.15 21.66 -2.98
N MET A 632 -27.76 20.63 -3.72
CA MET A 632 -28.31 20.35 -5.04
C MET A 632 -29.45 19.35 -4.97
N HIS A 633 -30.54 19.65 -5.71
CA HIS A 633 -31.61 18.69 -5.95
C HIS A 633 -31.14 17.52 -6.81
N TRP A 634 -31.82 16.39 -6.66
CA TRP A 634 -31.49 15.15 -7.33
C TRP A 634 -31.18 15.27 -8.85
N PRO A 635 -31.98 15.95 -9.69
CA PRO A 635 -31.71 16.07 -11.11
C PRO A 635 -30.40 16.83 -11.41
N LEU A 636 -30.09 17.89 -10.64
CA LEU A 636 -28.86 18.64 -10.81
C LEU A 636 -27.62 17.82 -10.42
N ARG A 637 -27.76 16.92 -9.44
CA ARG A 637 -26.68 16.00 -9.05
C ARG A 637 -26.36 15.02 -10.18
N VAL A 638 -27.39 14.42 -10.78
CA VAL A 638 -27.22 13.51 -11.92
C VAL A 638 -26.60 14.25 -13.10
N LEU A 639 -27.09 15.47 -13.40
CA LEU A 639 -26.55 16.28 -14.49
C LEU A 639 -25.09 16.66 -14.24
N ALA A 640 -24.69 16.94 -12.99
CA ALA A 640 -23.30 17.22 -12.62
C ALA A 640 -22.41 16.00 -12.85
N VAL A 641 -22.88 14.81 -12.48
CA VAL A 641 -22.14 13.56 -12.72
C VAL A 641 -22.00 13.31 -14.22
N ILE A 642 -23.07 13.44 -15.00
CA ILE A 642 -23.02 13.26 -16.47
C ILE A 642 -22.07 14.28 -17.10
N GLY A 643 -22.20 15.58 -16.76
CA GLY A 643 -21.31 16.63 -17.27
C GLY A 643 -19.84 16.42 -16.87
N GLY A 644 -19.61 15.90 -15.65
CA GLY A 644 -18.28 15.51 -15.23
C GLY A 644 -17.72 14.33 -16.02
N LEU A 645 -18.50 13.29 -16.27
CA LEU A 645 -18.09 12.10 -17.02
C LEU A 645 -17.84 12.44 -18.50
N THR A 646 -18.59 13.37 -19.12
CA THR A 646 -18.33 13.81 -20.51
C THR A 646 -17.01 14.54 -20.64
N LEU A 647 -16.54 15.28 -19.63
CA LEU A 647 -15.20 15.91 -19.59
C LEU A 647 -14.05 14.91 -19.48
N LEU A 648 -14.33 13.66 -19.17
CA LEU A 648 -13.34 12.60 -19.00
C LEU A 648 -13.17 11.75 -20.27
N ILE A 649 -14.14 11.85 -21.20
CA ILE A 649 -14.09 11.18 -22.50
C ILE A 649 -13.26 12.04 -23.44
N PRO A 650 -12.20 11.50 -24.09
CA PRO A 650 -11.36 12.28 -24.98
C PRO A 650 -12.14 12.78 -26.20
N GLY A 651 -12.08 14.07 -26.46
CA GLY A 651 -12.68 14.70 -27.63
C GLY A 651 -13.08 16.15 -27.38
N THR A 652 -12.82 17.05 -28.33
CA THR A 652 -13.17 18.47 -28.21
C THR A 652 -14.69 18.70 -28.06
N VAL A 653 -15.49 17.86 -28.68
CA VAL A 653 -16.96 17.95 -28.59
C VAL A 653 -17.45 17.51 -27.20
N SER A 654 -16.92 16.40 -26.66
CA SER A 654 -17.26 15.91 -25.29
C SER A 654 -16.82 16.93 -24.23
N ASP A 655 -15.62 17.50 -24.38
CA ASP A 655 -15.10 18.55 -23.50
C ASP A 655 -16.01 19.80 -23.50
N LEU A 656 -16.45 20.23 -24.69
CA LEU A 656 -17.33 21.39 -24.82
C LEU A 656 -18.72 21.14 -24.16
N ILE A 657 -19.31 19.97 -24.41
CA ILE A 657 -20.59 19.57 -23.80
C ILE A 657 -20.47 19.52 -22.28
N GLY A 658 -19.45 18.86 -21.76
CA GLY A 658 -19.22 18.75 -20.32
C GLY A 658 -18.98 20.11 -19.66
N LEU A 659 -18.19 20.98 -20.32
CA LEU A 659 -17.91 22.33 -19.83
C LEU A 659 -19.17 23.20 -19.78
N VAL A 660 -20.03 23.14 -20.81
CA VAL A 660 -21.31 23.87 -20.84
C VAL A 660 -22.23 23.39 -19.72
N ILE A 661 -22.33 22.08 -19.49
CA ILE A 661 -23.15 21.52 -18.42
C ILE A 661 -22.64 21.99 -17.04
N VAL A 662 -21.34 21.83 -16.79
CA VAL A 662 -20.75 22.18 -15.49
C VAL A 662 -20.83 23.69 -15.24
N ALA A 663 -20.50 24.51 -16.24
CA ALA A 663 -20.63 25.96 -16.14
C ALA A 663 -22.08 26.39 -15.92
N GLY A 664 -23.04 25.77 -16.61
CA GLY A 664 -24.49 26.00 -16.41
C GLY A 664 -24.96 25.71 -15.00
N ILE A 665 -24.50 24.57 -14.40
CA ILE A 665 -24.83 24.22 -13.01
C ILE A 665 -24.22 25.24 -12.05
N ILE A 666 -22.97 25.64 -12.22
CA ILE A 666 -22.32 26.64 -11.37
C ILE A 666 -23.05 27.99 -11.48
N ALA A 667 -23.40 28.43 -12.70
CA ALA A 667 -24.13 29.67 -12.92
C ALA A 667 -25.52 29.66 -12.23
N LEU A 668 -26.28 28.57 -12.35
CA LEU A 668 -27.53 28.35 -11.64
C LEU A 668 -27.35 28.45 -10.13
N GLN A 669 -26.34 27.81 -9.57
CA GLN A 669 -26.06 27.86 -8.14
C GLN A 669 -25.68 29.28 -7.67
N ILE A 670 -24.92 30.03 -8.47
CA ILE A 670 -24.59 31.44 -8.18
C ILE A 670 -25.85 32.30 -8.16
N VAL A 671 -26.73 32.16 -9.16
CA VAL A 671 -28.00 32.92 -9.23
C VAL A 671 -28.89 32.58 -8.04
N GLN A 672 -29.08 31.31 -7.70
CA GLN A 672 -29.84 30.86 -6.54
C GLN A 672 -29.27 31.39 -5.22
N ASN A 673 -27.95 31.42 -5.08
CA ASN A 673 -27.27 31.93 -3.89
C ASN A 673 -27.46 33.44 -3.73
N LYS A 674 -27.37 34.23 -4.83
CA LYS A 674 -27.63 35.68 -4.85
C LYS A 674 -29.12 35.99 -4.54
N LYS A 675 -30.06 35.19 -5.06
CA LYS A 675 -31.47 35.38 -4.79
C LYS A 675 -31.81 35.17 -3.30
N ALA A 676 -31.30 34.11 -2.68
CA ALA A 676 -31.50 33.85 -1.27
C ALA A 676 -30.81 34.90 -0.35
N ALA A 677 -29.63 35.42 -0.73
CA ALA A 677 -28.98 36.47 0.01
C ALA A 677 -29.78 37.80 -0.03
N ARG A 678 -30.55 38.03 -1.11
CA ARG A 678 -31.46 39.17 -1.22
C ARG A 678 -32.77 39.00 -0.42
N GLU A 679 -33.23 37.75 -0.22
CA GLU A 679 -34.43 37.45 0.56
C GLU A 679 -34.15 37.46 2.08
N THR A 680 -32.88 37.35 2.48
CA THR A 680 -32.43 37.39 3.89
C THR A 680 -31.86 38.75 4.32
N ALA A 681 -31.56 39.66 3.40
CA ALA A 681 -31.19 41.06 3.63
C ALA A 681 -32.43 41.94 3.59
#